data_cf9902d2157554aa679afb79e7d17db4
#
_entry.id   cf9902d2157554aa679afb79e7d17db4
#
_cell.length_a   1.000
_cell.length_b   1.000
_cell.length_c   1.000
_cell.angle_alpha   90.00
_cell.angle_beta   90.00
_cell.angle_gamma   90.00
#
_symmetry.space_group_name_H-M   'P 1'
#
loop_
_entity.id
_entity.type
_entity.pdbx_description
1 polymer ?
#
loop_
_entity_poly.entity_id
_entity_poly.type
_entity_poly.pdbx_seq_one_letter_code
_entity_poly.pdbx_strand_id
1 'polypeptide(L)'
;MNFLHLFILFFISFNFAFSLIPKEQIIFNAISLDDLNVDYNETLCNKVIDSLINLVSDIYIYNDIAKHPPNEDYYGKIDIIEELKKIETKDRKYYDFYRDIKRVIAKTKDLHFLLSAKNFTENGILMDKIYMCFPFSLYIDGNSAENAKMYIKINPVCFTMYTEEEQQFISGHLEIPIESINNDSPFNYIQNFASEYINIKNKHGMFSIMMSYFNLFPIFLIPLSKEETTNIEFSFNDGNSITLNYSLLYPNTEKEDIIKEFKSKDSQKETSIQWKYFSSEFKCLIDDINEVNVFQQTGMSLSEENKEIIKKCTEEFYNNSYPIIGIESLNQGGSKAISSYLEQLLQVKILPRYHESLKYSETIFNHVDKTKLYDAATCEPIKDFIKLEDDYGKGIKHYRTQVFQDTRYQNLKEMKELREGYFSKKNLKKPTEIIIFTDFFSYSATSYFIKGLQETGGAIIVGYGGNPILTDEPLDASLSPSGSIYYGDIPDYQNLMECGFQIMLLTSYESFNYTYQSKNPIPKEYLINPVDERVNIYQAYDDSLYDIFIQEAKKIFDKYNKEGKCNKDNLLLTYEPDNGGCYIFEEDPFAHGGYQCDINTGKWSQVCKPFYCDIGYYFDTFQNKCIKDLCTEDEEDTTDSAHADSDKGNLSHYLKFPCFIILIELINLLV
;
A
#
# COMPACT_ATOMS: atom_id res chain seq x y z
N MET A 1 -40.09 -26.08 -28.58
CA MET A 1 -39.74 -25.41 -27.30
C MET A 1 -38.35 -24.77 -27.52
N ASN A 2 -38.28 -23.43 -27.63
CA ASN A 2 -37.08 -22.73 -28.07
C ASN A 2 -35.98 -22.79 -26.99
N PHE A 3 -34.75 -22.97 -27.45
CA PHE A 3 -33.52 -23.01 -26.62
C PHE A 3 -33.42 -21.85 -25.62
N LEU A 4 -34.01 -20.70 -25.97
CA LEU A 4 -34.11 -19.50 -25.15
C LEU A 4 -34.98 -19.71 -23.88
N HIS A 5 -36.05 -20.49 -23.98
CA HIS A 5 -36.92 -20.83 -22.83
C HIS A 5 -36.25 -21.79 -21.86
N LEU A 6 -35.39 -22.69 -22.35
CA LEU A 6 -34.61 -23.59 -21.49
C LEU A 6 -33.50 -22.82 -20.74
N PHE A 7 -32.91 -21.82 -21.41
CA PHE A 7 -31.87 -20.97 -20.81
C PHE A 7 -32.45 -20.06 -19.72
N ILE A 8 -33.62 -19.48 -19.93
CA ILE A 8 -34.30 -18.65 -18.92
C ILE A 8 -34.79 -19.48 -17.75
N LEU A 9 -35.28 -20.69 -17.94
CA LEU A 9 -35.66 -21.61 -16.88
C LEU A 9 -34.42 -22.12 -16.09
N PHE A 10 -33.29 -22.27 -16.75
CA PHE A 10 -32.02 -22.63 -16.10
C PHE A 10 -31.51 -21.47 -15.23
N PHE A 11 -31.59 -20.21 -15.70
CA PHE A 11 -31.20 -19.04 -14.93
C PHE A 11 -32.15 -18.76 -13.75
N ILE A 12 -33.44 -18.98 -13.92
CA ILE A 12 -34.43 -18.82 -12.83
C ILE A 12 -34.27 -19.92 -11.78
N SER A 13 -34.03 -21.18 -12.19
CA SER A 13 -33.75 -22.27 -11.25
C SER A 13 -32.37 -22.14 -10.58
N PHE A 14 -31.37 -21.55 -11.24
CA PHE A 14 -30.06 -21.29 -10.64
C PHE A 14 -30.14 -20.19 -9.57
N ASN A 15 -30.86 -19.10 -9.84
CA ASN A 15 -31.08 -18.04 -8.84
C ASN A 15 -31.99 -18.49 -7.68
N PHE A 16 -32.91 -19.43 -7.90
CA PHE A 16 -33.74 -20.01 -6.83
C PHE A 16 -32.98 -21.03 -5.97
N ALA A 17 -32.02 -21.74 -6.54
CA ALA A 17 -31.16 -22.67 -5.79
C ALA A 17 -30.17 -21.94 -4.88
N PHE A 18 -29.68 -20.75 -5.29
CA PHE A 18 -28.80 -19.91 -4.44
C PHE A 18 -29.54 -19.27 -3.24
N SER A 19 -30.86 -19.11 -3.31
CA SER A 19 -31.66 -18.57 -2.20
C SER A 19 -32.06 -19.61 -1.15
N LEU A 20 -31.75 -20.89 -1.36
CA LEU A 20 -32.09 -22.01 -0.49
C LEU A 20 -30.88 -22.70 0.15
N ILE A 21 -29.65 -22.17 -0.01
CA ILE A 21 -28.53 -22.61 0.83
C ILE A 21 -28.83 -22.09 2.24
N PRO A 22 -28.99 -22.96 3.25
CA PRO A 22 -29.07 -22.49 4.64
C PRO A 22 -27.82 -21.63 4.87
N LYS A 23 -28.00 -20.40 5.39
CA LYS A 23 -26.88 -19.61 5.91
C LYS A 23 -26.28 -20.43 7.04
N GLU A 24 -25.28 -21.26 6.72
CA GLU A 24 -24.47 -21.89 7.75
C GLU A 24 -23.84 -20.75 8.54
N GLN A 25 -24.26 -20.59 9.78
CA GLN A 25 -23.61 -19.67 10.67
C GLN A 25 -22.16 -20.10 10.80
N ILE A 26 -21.22 -19.20 10.47
CA ILE A 26 -19.81 -19.45 10.75
C ILE A 26 -19.71 -19.67 12.25
N ILE A 27 -19.36 -20.89 12.63
CA ILE A 27 -19.19 -21.23 14.03
C ILE A 27 -17.78 -20.85 14.42
N PHE A 28 -17.65 -19.88 15.29
CA PHE A 28 -16.38 -19.52 15.90
C PHE A 28 -16.17 -20.31 17.20
N ASN A 29 -14.98 -20.91 17.35
CA ASN A 29 -14.60 -21.48 18.63
C ASN A 29 -13.95 -20.38 19.48
N ALA A 30 -14.41 -20.22 20.69
CA ALA A 30 -13.70 -19.43 21.69
C ALA A 30 -12.38 -20.15 22.04
N ILE A 31 -11.27 -19.47 21.85
CA ILE A 31 -9.95 -19.91 22.28
C ILE A 31 -9.37 -18.88 23.24
N SER A 32 -8.38 -19.26 24.00
CA SER A 32 -7.66 -18.35 24.90
C SER A 32 -6.22 -18.16 24.42
N LEU A 33 -5.58 -17.08 24.83
CA LEU A 33 -4.14 -16.90 24.59
C LEU A 33 -3.30 -18.00 25.27
N ASP A 34 -3.80 -18.57 26.36
CA ASP A 34 -3.13 -19.66 27.06
C ASP A 34 -3.07 -20.93 26.18
N ASP A 35 -4.06 -21.16 25.30
CA ASP A 35 -4.09 -22.27 24.34
C ASP A 35 -2.99 -22.15 23.25
N LEU A 36 -2.49 -20.93 23.00
CA LEU A 36 -1.43 -20.65 22.04
C LEU A 36 -0.04 -20.71 22.68
N ASN A 37 0.02 -20.70 24.00
CA ASN A 37 1.25 -20.51 24.77
C ASN A 37 1.87 -21.84 25.18
N VAL A 38 2.13 -22.71 24.18
CA VAL A 38 2.81 -23.99 24.36
C VAL A 38 4.32 -23.80 24.60
N ASP A 39 4.96 -24.77 25.27
CA ASP A 39 6.39 -24.75 25.49
C ASP A 39 7.16 -24.77 24.16
N TYR A 40 8.16 -23.91 24.03
CA TYR A 40 8.97 -23.81 22.83
C TYR A 40 10.45 -24.07 23.16
N ASN A 41 11.02 -25.06 22.51
CA ASN A 41 12.34 -25.58 22.82
C ASN A 41 13.44 -24.52 22.58
N GLU A 42 14.37 -24.36 23.55
CA GLU A 42 15.50 -23.42 23.49
C GLU A 42 16.34 -23.57 22.20
N THR A 43 16.56 -24.82 21.75
CA THR A 43 17.32 -25.08 20.51
C THR A 43 16.60 -24.49 19.29
N LEU A 44 15.27 -24.59 19.24
CA LEU A 44 14.46 -23.97 18.16
C LEU A 44 14.46 -22.46 18.26
N CYS A 45 14.35 -21.90 19.48
CA CYS A 45 14.47 -20.45 19.69
C CYS A 45 15.80 -19.91 19.15
N ASN A 46 16.92 -20.55 19.52
CA ASN A 46 18.24 -20.16 19.04
C ASN A 46 18.34 -20.28 17.52
N LYS A 47 17.85 -21.37 16.92
CA LYS A 47 17.84 -21.56 15.47
C LYS A 47 17.07 -20.45 14.76
N VAL A 48 15.93 -20.03 15.31
CA VAL A 48 15.13 -18.90 14.77
C VAL A 48 15.91 -17.59 14.83
N ILE A 49 16.47 -17.25 16.00
CA ILE A 49 17.23 -16.00 16.19
C ILE A 49 18.46 -15.96 15.27
N ASP A 50 19.24 -17.05 15.19
CA ASP A 50 20.42 -17.13 14.34
C ASP A 50 20.05 -16.96 12.86
N SER A 51 18.99 -17.64 12.39
CA SER A 51 18.52 -17.49 11.00
C SER A 51 18.02 -16.09 10.70
N LEU A 52 17.29 -15.43 11.62
CA LEU A 52 16.87 -14.04 11.47
C LEU A 52 18.07 -13.10 11.39
N ILE A 53 19.08 -13.27 12.24
CA ILE A 53 20.31 -12.46 12.22
C ILE A 53 21.03 -12.61 10.89
N ASN A 54 21.17 -13.83 10.37
CA ASN A 54 21.81 -14.09 9.09
C ASN A 54 21.05 -13.44 7.95
N LEU A 55 19.71 -13.62 7.89
CA LEU A 55 18.88 -13.04 6.84
C LEU A 55 18.89 -11.49 6.88
N VAL A 56 18.84 -10.89 8.07
CA VAL A 56 18.96 -9.43 8.24
C VAL A 56 20.32 -8.94 7.79
N SER A 57 21.40 -9.66 8.17
CA SER A 57 22.76 -9.31 7.79
C SER A 57 22.99 -9.38 6.27
N ASP A 58 22.52 -10.45 5.63
CA ASP A 58 22.87 -10.77 4.23
C ASP A 58 21.86 -10.24 3.21
N ILE A 59 20.59 -10.10 3.59
CA ILE A 59 19.49 -9.86 2.66
C ILE A 59 18.81 -8.51 2.89
N TYR A 60 18.52 -8.14 4.14
CA TYR A 60 17.75 -6.93 4.43
C TYR A 60 18.53 -5.66 4.07
N ILE A 61 18.08 -4.96 3.01
CA ILE A 61 18.83 -3.83 2.43
C ILE A 61 18.95 -2.64 3.40
N TYR A 62 17.98 -2.47 4.30
CA TYR A 62 17.96 -1.32 5.22
C TYR A 62 18.60 -1.57 6.58
N ASN A 63 19.24 -2.73 6.80
CA ASN A 63 19.89 -3.04 8.08
C ASN A 63 20.85 -1.93 8.57
N ASP A 64 21.65 -1.37 7.65
CA ASP A 64 22.64 -0.37 8.02
C ASP A 64 22.04 1.04 8.18
N ILE A 65 21.11 1.43 7.30
CA ILE A 65 20.47 2.75 7.40
C ILE A 65 19.53 2.84 8.60
N ALA A 66 18.91 1.73 9.02
CA ALA A 66 18.07 1.69 10.22
C ALA A 66 18.84 2.01 11.51
N LYS A 67 20.16 1.76 11.54
CA LYS A 67 21.03 2.13 12.67
C LYS A 67 21.26 3.64 12.76
N HIS A 68 21.22 4.34 11.64
CA HIS A 68 21.50 5.76 11.54
C HIS A 68 20.65 6.42 10.45
N PRO A 69 19.32 6.45 10.60
CA PRO A 69 18.44 7.03 9.60
C PRO A 69 18.68 8.54 9.43
N PRO A 70 18.34 9.12 8.28
CA PRO A 70 18.56 10.55 8.00
C PRO A 70 17.77 11.45 8.98
N ASN A 71 16.62 11.01 9.44
CA ASN A 71 15.81 11.67 10.47
C ASN A 71 15.45 10.63 11.55
N GLU A 72 16.16 10.66 12.68
CA GLU A 72 15.99 9.66 13.75
C GLU A 72 14.63 9.80 14.47
N ASP A 73 14.09 11.01 14.58
CA ASP A 73 12.79 11.25 15.23
C ASP A 73 11.62 10.69 14.43
N TYR A 74 11.69 10.80 13.10
CA TYR A 74 10.64 10.29 12.21
C TYR A 74 10.76 8.78 11.95
N TYR A 75 11.96 8.33 11.55
CA TYR A 75 12.15 6.92 11.16
C TYR A 75 12.38 6.00 12.34
N GLY A 76 12.82 6.52 13.47
CA GLY A 76 13.34 5.72 14.59
C GLY A 76 14.75 5.19 14.29
N LYS A 77 15.46 4.82 15.33
CA LYS A 77 16.81 4.26 15.26
C LYS A 77 16.82 2.88 15.89
N ILE A 78 17.29 1.89 15.13
CA ILE A 78 17.37 0.50 15.63
C ILE A 78 18.59 -0.23 15.08
N ASP A 79 19.32 -0.92 15.93
CA ASP A 79 20.21 -2.01 15.55
C ASP A 79 19.42 -3.32 15.67
N ILE A 80 18.86 -3.79 14.56
CA ILE A 80 17.98 -4.96 14.51
C ILE A 80 18.69 -6.20 15.06
N ILE A 81 19.95 -6.38 14.68
CA ILE A 81 20.75 -7.55 15.06
C ILE A 81 20.98 -7.55 16.58
N GLU A 82 21.34 -6.40 17.15
CA GLU A 82 21.54 -6.29 18.60
C GLU A 82 20.22 -6.43 19.39
N GLU A 83 19.09 -5.96 18.86
CA GLU A 83 17.79 -6.17 19.49
C GLU A 83 17.35 -7.65 19.44
N LEU A 84 17.58 -8.34 18.31
CA LEU A 84 17.28 -9.79 18.19
C LEU A 84 18.11 -10.61 19.18
N LYS A 85 19.39 -10.30 19.38
CA LYS A 85 20.26 -10.98 20.37
C LYS A 85 19.83 -10.81 21.83
N LYS A 86 19.01 -9.79 22.14
CA LYS A 86 18.49 -9.57 23.50
C LYS A 86 17.28 -10.42 23.82
N ILE A 87 16.66 -11.06 22.83
CA ILE A 87 15.49 -11.90 23.05
C ILE A 87 15.91 -13.14 23.82
N GLU A 88 15.26 -13.36 24.97
CA GLU A 88 15.49 -14.55 25.80
C GLU A 88 15.03 -15.81 25.05
N THR A 89 15.87 -16.83 24.98
CA THR A 89 15.59 -18.10 24.28
C THR A 89 15.32 -19.28 25.21
N LYS A 90 15.60 -19.11 26.49
CA LYS A 90 15.46 -20.16 27.50
C LYS A 90 14.06 -20.13 28.13
N ASP A 91 13.49 -21.32 28.38
CA ASP A 91 12.20 -21.51 29.05
C ASP A 91 11.07 -20.66 28.45
N ARG A 92 11.01 -20.64 27.09
CA ARG A 92 10.06 -19.80 26.35
C ARG A 92 8.76 -20.52 26.03
N LYS A 93 7.68 -19.73 25.98
CA LYS A 93 6.43 -20.08 25.32
C LYS A 93 6.45 -19.58 23.91
N TYR A 94 5.84 -20.35 22.98
CA TYR A 94 5.88 -20.04 21.54
C TYR A 94 5.30 -18.67 21.21
N TYR A 95 4.10 -18.38 21.74
CA TYR A 95 3.42 -17.12 21.45
C TYR A 95 4.18 -15.91 22.00
N ASP A 96 4.70 -15.99 23.22
CA ASP A 96 5.49 -14.93 23.83
C ASP A 96 6.81 -14.70 23.09
N PHE A 97 7.48 -15.77 22.66
CA PHE A 97 8.69 -15.68 21.83
C PHE A 97 8.40 -15.01 20.48
N TYR A 98 7.32 -15.41 19.82
CA TYR A 98 6.87 -14.79 18.57
C TYR A 98 6.58 -13.29 18.75
N ARG A 99 5.84 -12.92 19.81
CA ARG A 99 5.52 -11.54 20.13
C ARG A 99 6.77 -10.69 20.35
N ASP A 100 7.77 -11.18 21.06
CA ASP A 100 9.01 -10.45 21.31
C ASP A 100 9.77 -10.18 20.00
N ILE A 101 9.83 -11.14 19.08
CA ILE A 101 10.42 -10.94 17.75
C ILE A 101 9.61 -9.88 16.97
N LYS A 102 8.29 -9.96 16.98
CA LYS A 102 7.41 -9.01 16.29
C LYS A 102 7.60 -7.58 16.80
N ARG A 103 7.81 -7.38 18.11
CA ARG A 103 8.12 -6.09 18.69
C ARG A 103 9.47 -5.52 18.22
N VAL A 104 10.48 -6.36 18.01
CA VAL A 104 11.74 -5.93 17.40
C VAL A 104 11.51 -5.52 15.95
N ILE A 105 10.76 -6.32 15.18
CA ILE A 105 10.44 -6.03 13.79
C ILE A 105 9.63 -4.72 13.67
N ALA A 106 8.64 -4.48 14.52
CA ALA A 106 7.83 -3.26 14.50
C ALA A 106 8.67 -1.98 14.63
N LYS A 107 9.77 -2.01 15.39
CA LYS A 107 10.70 -0.89 15.51
C LYS A 107 11.43 -0.54 14.21
N THR A 108 11.47 -1.45 13.22
CA THR A 108 12.05 -1.15 11.89
C THR A 108 11.20 -0.19 11.08
N LYS A 109 9.93 -0.05 11.42
CA LYS A 109 8.92 0.72 10.69
C LYS A 109 8.85 0.36 9.20
N ASP A 110 9.01 -0.92 8.91
CA ASP A 110 8.99 -1.50 7.57
C ASP A 110 8.04 -2.70 7.51
N LEU A 111 6.86 -2.53 6.91
CA LEU A 111 5.85 -3.58 6.81
C LEU A 111 6.27 -4.71 5.85
N HIS A 112 7.23 -4.47 4.94
CA HIS A 112 7.83 -5.56 4.15
C HIS A 112 8.74 -6.47 4.98
N PHE A 113 9.19 -6.03 6.15
CA PHE A 113 9.82 -6.90 7.13
C PHE A 113 8.70 -7.59 7.94
N LEU A 114 8.14 -8.63 7.37
CA LEU A 114 7.01 -9.36 7.94
C LEU A 114 7.42 -10.78 8.34
N LEU A 115 7.33 -11.08 9.62
CA LEU A 115 7.40 -12.43 10.16
C LEU A 115 5.98 -12.93 10.43
N SER A 116 5.64 -14.11 9.97
CA SER A 116 4.39 -14.81 10.28
C SER A 116 4.68 -16.17 10.91
N ALA A 117 3.86 -16.55 11.89
CA ALA A 117 3.85 -17.88 12.48
C ALA A 117 2.89 -18.76 11.70
N LYS A 118 3.34 -19.94 11.21
CA LYS A 118 2.48 -20.83 10.45
C LYS A 118 1.76 -21.84 11.35
N ASN A 119 2.31 -22.88 11.73
CA ASN A 119 1.58 -23.98 12.36
C ASN A 119 2.24 -24.35 13.68
N PHE A 120 1.69 -23.91 14.80
CA PHE A 120 2.27 -24.35 16.04
C PHE A 120 1.26 -24.48 17.17
N THR A 121 0.43 -25.50 17.10
CA THR A 121 -0.19 -26.03 18.30
C THR A 121 -0.28 -27.54 18.16
N GLU A 122 -0.05 -28.25 19.25
CA GLU A 122 -0.28 -29.70 19.32
C GLU A 122 -1.74 -30.05 18.92
N ASN A 123 -2.65 -29.08 18.99
CA ASN A 123 -4.08 -29.19 18.67
C ASN A 123 -4.42 -28.81 17.21
N GLY A 124 -3.43 -28.53 16.36
CA GLY A 124 -3.65 -28.18 14.94
C GLY A 124 -4.25 -26.80 14.70
N ILE A 125 -4.25 -25.90 15.70
CA ILE A 125 -4.72 -24.51 15.54
C ILE A 125 -3.70 -23.74 14.71
N LEU A 126 -4.15 -23.08 13.64
CA LEU A 126 -3.33 -22.28 12.73
C LEU A 126 -3.36 -20.83 13.21
N MET A 127 -2.22 -20.26 13.59
CA MET A 127 -2.15 -18.88 14.07
C MET A 127 -2.58 -17.85 13.01
N ASP A 128 -2.40 -18.13 11.74
CA ASP A 128 -2.85 -17.30 10.63
C ASP A 128 -4.39 -17.26 10.46
N LYS A 129 -5.12 -18.12 11.18
CA LYS A 129 -6.59 -18.16 11.21
C LYS A 129 -7.20 -17.60 12.49
N ILE A 130 -6.39 -17.06 13.41
CA ILE A 130 -6.90 -16.50 14.67
C ILE A 130 -7.03 -14.98 14.55
N TYR A 131 -8.18 -14.49 15.00
CA TYR A 131 -8.49 -13.06 15.00
C TYR A 131 -8.80 -12.55 16.40
N MET A 132 -8.33 -11.35 16.71
CA MET A 132 -8.82 -10.54 17.81
C MET A 132 -10.08 -9.83 17.36
N CYS A 133 -11.12 -9.85 18.17
CA CYS A 133 -12.44 -9.34 17.84
C CYS A 133 -12.96 -8.42 18.93
N PHE A 134 -13.42 -7.21 18.54
CA PHE A 134 -14.00 -6.22 19.44
C PHE A 134 -15.46 -5.89 19.01
N PRO A 135 -16.38 -5.56 19.96
CA PRO A 135 -17.80 -5.48 19.63
C PRO A 135 -18.20 -4.30 18.75
N PHE A 136 -17.30 -3.33 18.58
CA PHE A 136 -17.52 -2.16 17.74
C PHE A 136 -16.24 -1.70 17.06
N SER A 137 -16.39 -1.04 15.93
CA SER A 137 -15.35 -0.25 15.27
C SER A 137 -15.38 1.19 15.78
N LEU A 138 -14.29 1.91 15.55
CA LEU A 138 -14.17 3.33 15.85
C LEU A 138 -14.34 4.15 14.56
N TYR A 139 -14.99 5.31 14.67
CA TYR A 139 -15.01 6.28 13.59
C TYR A 139 -14.88 7.70 14.12
N ILE A 140 -14.47 8.63 13.27
CA ILE A 140 -14.26 10.03 13.64
C ILE A 140 -15.26 10.88 12.88
N ASP A 141 -15.97 11.72 13.59
CA ASP A 141 -16.82 12.77 13.03
C ASP A 141 -16.23 14.15 13.39
N GLY A 142 -16.30 15.08 12.45
CA GLY A 142 -15.78 16.43 12.59
C GLY A 142 -15.08 16.89 11.31
N ASN A 143 -15.07 18.21 11.10
CA ASN A 143 -14.51 18.85 9.91
C ASN A 143 -13.26 19.72 10.21
N SER A 144 -12.74 19.64 11.41
CA SER A 144 -11.46 20.24 11.82
C SER A 144 -10.85 19.48 12.99
N ALA A 145 -9.55 19.68 13.24
CA ALA A 145 -8.83 19.05 14.34
C ALA A 145 -9.48 19.36 15.71
N GLU A 146 -9.97 20.59 15.90
CA GLU A 146 -10.53 21.04 17.18
C GLU A 146 -11.92 20.40 17.47
N ASN A 147 -12.69 20.09 16.44
CA ASN A 147 -14.03 19.54 16.57
C ASN A 147 -14.15 18.05 16.24
N ALA A 148 -13.03 17.41 15.87
CA ALA A 148 -12.98 15.96 15.65
C ALA A 148 -13.30 15.21 16.94
N LYS A 149 -14.24 14.28 16.88
CA LYS A 149 -14.64 13.42 18.00
C LYS A 149 -14.69 11.97 17.54
N MET A 150 -14.35 11.06 18.44
CA MET A 150 -14.36 9.63 18.18
C MET A 150 -15.64 8.99 18.71
N TYR A 151 -16.22 8.12 17.90
CA TYR A 151 -17.48 7.42 18.18
C TYR A 151 -17.32 5.93 17.93
N ILE A 152 -18.30 5.14 18.38
CA ILE A 152 -18.39 3.70 18.15
C ILE A 152 -19.47 3.36 17.11
N LYS A 153 -19.20 2.29 16.33
CA LYS A 153 -20.15 1.68 15.38
C LYS A 153 -20.16 0.18 15.62
N ILE A 154 -21.33 -0.43 15.79
CA ILE A 154 -21.45 -1.87 16.06
C ILE A 154 -20.72 -2.70 15.00
N ASN A 155 -19.90 -3.64 15.47
CA ASN A 155 -19.37 -4.72 14.66
C ASN A 155 -20.33 -5.92 14.73
N PRO A 156 -21.13 -6.20 13.70
CA PRO A 156 -22.20 -7.20 13.79
C PRO A 156 -21.69 -8.62 14.00
N VAL A 157 -20.43 -8.90 13.67
CA VAL A 157 -19.82 -10.23 13.85
C VAL A 157 -19.44 -10.45 15.31
N CYS A 158 -18.72 -9.50 15.90
CA CYS A 158 -18.18 -9.63 17.24
C CYS A 158 -19.20 -9.27 18.32
N PHE A 159 -20.14 -8.38 18.02
CA PHE A 159 -21.13 -7.85 18.97
C PHE A 159 -21.94 -8.94 19.69
N THR A 160 -22.33 -10.00 18.96
CA THR A 160 -23.12 -11.11 19.53
C THR A 160 -22.37 -11.99 20.50
N MET A 161 -21.04 -11.81 20.64
CA MET A 161 -20.20 -12.57 21.57
C MET A 161 -20.15 -11.97 22.96
N TYR A 162 -20.67 -10.77 23.13
CA TYR A 162 -20.69 -10.03 24.39
C TYR A 162 -22.00 -10.27 25.13
N THR A 163 -22.02 -10.02 26.44
CA THR A 163 -23.21 -10.19 27.27
C THR A 163 -24.34 -9.24 26.86
N GLU A 164 -25.59 -9.58 27.20
CA GLU A 164 -26.73 -8.72 26.90
C GLU A 164 -26.59 -7.32 27.53
N GLU A 165 -25.98 -7.23 28.72
CA GLU A 165 -25.72 -5.95 29.40
C GLU A 165 -24.71 -5.10 28.61
N GLU A 166 -23.61 -5.71 28.14
CA GLU A 166 -22.61 -5.03 27.31
C GLU A 166 -23.22 -4.59 25.97
N GLN A 167 -23.97 -5.45 25.31
CA GLN A 167 -24.67 -5.13 24.05
C GLN A 167 -25.67 -3.98 24.23
N GLN A 168 -26.44 -3.96 25.33
CA GLN A 168 -27.37 -2.88 25.62
C GLN A 168 -26.63 -1.57 25.88
N PHE A 169 -25.56 -1.60 26.65
CA PHE A 169 -24.71 -0.43 26.89
C PHE A 169 -24.15 0.14 25.57
N ILE A 170 -23.49 -0.68 24.76
CA ILE A 170 -22.92 -0.28 23.47
C ILE A 170 -24.00 0.33 22.57
N SER A 171 -25.15 -0.32 22.45
CA SER A 171 -26.26 0.16 21.61
C SER A 171 -26.81 1.53 22.08
N GLY A 172 -26.71 1.83 23.37
CA GLY A 172 -27.13 3.12 23.94
C GLY A 172 -26.13 4.25 23.74
N HIS A 173 -24.88 3.97 23.29
CA HIS A 173 -23.79 4.96 23.21
C HIS A 173 -23.28 5.23 21.79
N LEU A 174 -23.95 4.76 20.73
CA LEU A 174 -23.52 4.91 19.33
C LEU A 174 -23.36 6.37 18.88
N GLU A 175 -24.17 7.28 19.43
CA GLU A 175 -24.16 8.71 19.10
C GLU A 175 -23.47 9.57 20.17
N ILE A 176 -22.87 8.92 21.18
CA ILE A 176 -22.17 9.61 22.27
C ILE A 176 -20.67 9.49 22.03
N PRO A 177 -19.93 10.61 21.95
CA PRO A 177 -18.50 10.55 21.71
C PRO A 177 -17.75 9.94 22.89
N ILE A 178 -16.67 9.21 22.58
CA ILE A 178 -15.73 8.70 23.58
C ILE A 178 -14.96 9.88 24.17
N GLU A 179 -14.90 9.97 25.48
CA GLU A 179 -14.12 10.95 26.23
C GLU A 179 -12.69 10.45 26.46
N SER A 180 -12.54 9.18 26.87
CA SER A 180 -11.24 8.56 27.08
C SER A 180 -11.26 7.05 26.87
N ILE A 181 -10.09 6.48 26.54
CA ILE A 181 -9.81 5.05 26.53
C ILE A 181 -8.66 4.80 27.52
N ASN A 182 -8.88 3.99 28.55
CA ASN A 182 -7.92 3.74 29.63
C ASN A 182 -7.36 5.06 30.22
N ASN A 183 -8.21 6.05 30.44
CA ASN A 183 -7.86 7.39 30.94
C ASN A 183 -6.94 8.23 30.04
N ASP A 184 -6.71 7.82 28.79
CA ASP A 184 -6.01 8.63 27.79
C ASP A 184 -7.00 9.18 26.76
N SER A 185 -6.64 10.27 26.08
CA SER A 185 -7.41 10.75 24.91
C SER A 185 -7.58 9.63 23.90
N PRO A 186 -8.78 9.43 23.29
CA PRO A 186 -9.01 8.36 22.33
C PRO A 186 -7.99 8.38 21.18
N PHE A 187 -7.63 9.57 20.71
CA PHE A 187 -6.65 9.75 19.63
C PHE A 187 -5.24 9.36 20.04
N ASN A 188 -4.82 9.70 21.26
CA ASN A 188 -3.52 9.32 21.80
C ASN A 188 -3.45 7.81 22.04
N TYR A 189 -4.49 7.23 22.64
CA TYR A 189 -4.55 5.80 22.90
C TYR A 189 -4.38 5.00 21.59
N ILE A 190 -5.14 5.31 20.57
CA ILE A 190 -5.04 4.63 19.26
C ILE A 190 -3.67 4.87 18.63
N GLN A 191 -3.11 6.09 18.71
CA GLN A 191 -1.79 6.38 18.18
C GLN A 191 -0.67 5.62 18.88
N ASN A 192 -0.72 5.55 20.21
CA ASN A 192 0.26 4.82 21.00
C ASN A 192 0.20 3.32 20.70
N PHE A 193 -1.02 2.77 20.67
CA PHE A 193 -1.26 1.38 20.30
C PHE A 193 -0.76 1.08 18.87
N ALA A 194 -1.06 1.93 17.90
CA ALA A 194 -0.57 1.81 16.54
C ALA A 194 0.96 1.85 16.47
N SER A 195 1.60 2.76 17.22
CA SER A 195 3.04 2.95 17.20
C SER A 195 3.82 1.76 17.76
N GLU A 196 3.21 0.93 18.61
CA GLU A 196 3.81 -0.27 19.17
C GLU A 196 3.79 -1.46 18.21
N TYR A 197 2.72 -1.59 17.40
CA TYR A 197 2.48 -2.78 16.59
C TYR A 197 2.53 -2.56 15.08
N ILE A 198 2.23 -1.36 14.60
CA ILE A 198 2.20 -1.07 13.17
C ILE A 198 3.57 -0.60 12.70
N ASN A 199 4.23 -1.44 11.92
CA ASN A 199 5.60 -1.23 11.46
C ASN A 199 5.68 -0.41 10.16
N ILE A 200 5.14 0.81 10.15
CA ILE A 200 5.31 1.79 9.07
C ILE A 200 5.88 3.10 9.60
N LYS A 201 6.39 3.96 8.72
CA LYS A 201 7.09 5.19 9.12
C LYS A 201 6.16 6.33 9.49
N ASN A 202 5.08 6.51 8.72
CA ASN A 202 4.16 7.63 8.86
C ASN A 202 3.16 7.40 10.00
N LYS A 203 3.12 8.28 11.01
CA LYS A 203 2.19 8.18 12.13
C LYS A 203 0.73 8.34 11.73
N HIS A 204 0.42 9.18 10.73
CA HIS A 204 -0.94 9.29 10.20
C HIS A 204 -1.38 7.96 9.55
N GLY A 205 -0.50 7.32 8.77
CA GLY A 205 -0.78 6.00 8.21
C GLY A 205 -0.93 4.90 9.27
N MET A 206 -0.08 4.90 10.33
CA MET A 206 -0.24 4.00 11.47
C MET A 206 -1.63 4.15 12.10
N PHE A 207 -2.06 5.39 12.33
CA PHE A 207 -3.37 5.71 12.89
C PHE A 207 -4.51 5.24 11.99
N SER A 208 -4.45 5.52 10.68
CA SER A 208 -5.46 5.07 9.70
C SER A 208 -5.62 3.54 9.69
N ILE A 209 -4.50 2.81 9.70
CA ILE A 209 -4.51 1.35 9.80
C ILE A 209 -5.18 0.90 11.10
N MET A 210 -4.76 1.45 12.24
CA MET A 210 -5.29 1.01 13.52
C MET A 210 -6.78 1.32 13.67
N MET A 211 -7.25 2.47 13.20
CA MET A 211 -8.68 2.79 13.15
C MET A 211 -9.47 1.73 12.38
N SER A 212 -8.92 1.26 11.25
CA SER A 212 -9.58 0.25 10.41
C SER A 212 -9.52 -1.16 11.00
N TYR A 213 -8.45 -1.49 11.73
CA TYR A 213 -8.27 -2.83 12.32
C TYR A 213 -8.72 -2.95 13.77
N PHE A 214 -9.05 -1.86 14.45
CA PHE A 214 -9.32 -1.86 15.88
C PHE A 214 -10.32 -2.93 16.33
N ASN A 215 -11.36 -3.16 15.53
CA ASN A 215 -12.45 -4.08 15.86
C ASN A 215 -12.20 -5.54 15.42
N LEU A 216 -11.28 -5.77 14.47
CA LEU A 216 -10.98 -7.10 13.97
C LEU A 216 -9.60 -7.14 13.32
N PHE A 217 -8.68 -7.89 13.87
CA PHE A 217 -7.35 -8.07 13.27
C PHE A 217 -6.80 -9.47 13.52
N PRO A 218 -5.99 -9.99 12.59
CA PRO A 218 -5.34 -11.28 12.77
C PRO A 218 -4.23 -11.19 13.83
N ILE A 219 -4.20 -12.16 14.73
CA ILE A 219 -3.24 -12.20 15.86
C ILE A 219 -1.77 -12.28 15.39
N PHE A 220 -1.52 -12.84 14.21
CA PHE A 220 -0.16 -12.93 13.66
C PHE A 220 0.36 -11.54 13.21
N LEU A 221 -0.53 -10.58 12.97
CA LEU A 221 -0.13 -9.22 12.60
C LEU A 221 0.15 -8.39 13.86
N ILE A 222 -0.75 -8.46 14.84
CA ILE A 222 -0.70 -7.71 16.10
C ILE A 222 -0.82 -8.71 17.27
N PRO A 223 0.29 -9.29 17.72
CA PRO A 223 0.28 -10.30 18.78
C PRO A 223 0.25 -9.64 20.16
N LEU A 224 -0.95 -9.32 20.65
CA LEU A 224 -1.15 -8.71 21.96
C LEU A 224 -0.85 -9.66 23.12
N SER A 225 -0.38 -9.13 24.25
CA SER A 225 -0.30 -9.87 25.52
C SER A 225 -1.70 -10.03 26.13
N LYS A 226 -1.79 -10.88 27.16
CA LYS A 226 -3.03 -11.08 27.89
C LYS A 226 -3.52 -9.79 28.57
N GLU A 227 -2.61 -9.00 29.10
CA GLU A 227 -2.88 -7.72 29.74
C GLU A 227 -3.42 -6.69 28.72
N GLU A 228 -2.89 -6.70 27.51
CA GLU A 228 -3.32 -5.77 26.43
C GLU A 228 -4.67 -6.13 25.82
N THR A 229 -5.15 -7.36 26.02
CA THR A 229 -6.44 -7.83 25.52
C THR A 229 -7.59 -7.70 26.52
N THR A 230 -7.29 -7.33 27.76
CA THR A 230 -8.26 -7.32 28.86
C THR A 230 -8.41 -5.93 29.49
N ASN A 231 -9.59 -5.69 30.10
CA ASN A 231 -9.87 -4.50 30.91
C ASN A 231 -9.66 -3.16 30.16
N ILE A 232 -10.09 -3.09 28.90
CA ILE A 232 -10.06 -1.83 28.14
C ILE A 232 -11.28 -1.01 28.55
N GLU A 233 -11.05 0.09 29.25
CA GLU A 233 -12.12 0.98 29.72
C GLU A 233 -12.39 2.09 28.70
N PHE A 234 -13.66 2.25 28.34
CA PHE A 234 -14.17 3.35 27.51
C PHE A 234 -15.04 4.25 28.37
N SER A 235 -14.68 5.50 28.49
CA SER A 235 -15.52 6.53 29.11
C SER A 235 -16.13 7.42 28.03
N PHE A 236 -17.39 7.79 28.21
CA PHE A 236 -18.16 8.58 27.25
C PHE A 236 -18.50 9.96 27.82
N ASN A 237 -18.76 10.94 26.95
CA ASN A 237 -19.01 12.33 27.34
C ASN A 237 -20.27 12.53 28.20
N ASP A 238 -21.09 11.54 28.35
CA ASP A 238 -22.28 11.55 29.30
C ASP A 238 -21.90 11.10 30.72
N GLY A 239 -20.65 10.77 30.97
CA GLY A 239 -20.12 10.32 32.27
C GLY A 239 -20.27 8.83 32.52
N ASN A 240 -20.77 8.06 31.58
CA ASN A 240 -20.84 6.60 31.67
C ASN A 240 -19.55 5.94 31.17
N SER A 241 -19.24 4.74 31.70
CA SER A 241 -18.10 3.96 31.24
C SER A 241 -18.43 2.48 31.14
N ILE A 242 -17.67 1.76 30.30
CA ILE A 242 -17.70 0.31 30.15
C ILE A 242 -16.29 -0.26 30.02
N THR A 243 -16.04 -1.40 30.66
CA THR A 243 -14.79 -2.14 30.52
C THR A 243 -15.04 -3.40 29.70
N LEU A 244 -14.26 -3.58 28.63
CA LEU A 244 -14.41 -4.66 27.67
C LEU A 244 -13.10 -5.40 27.46
N ASN A 245 -13.20 -6.64 26.97
CA ASN A 245 -12.07 -7.46 26.58
C ASN A 245 -12.14 -7.80 25.10
N TYR A 246 -10.99 -7.98 24.45
CA TYR A 246 -10.97 -8.63 23.13
C TYR A 246 -11.38 -10.10 23.26
N SER A 247 -12.16 -10.56 22.31
CA SER A 247 -12.47 -11.98 22.13
C SER A 247 -11.56 -12.58 21.07
N LEU A 248 -11.08 -13.81 21.27
CA LEU A 248 -10.34 -14.55 20.26
C LEU A 248 -11.28 -15.41 19.43
N LEU A 249 -11.17 -15.29 18.12
CA LEU A 249 -11.96 -16.05 17.15
C LEU A 249 -11.07 -17.03 16.40
N TYR A 250 -11.50 -18.28 16.33
CA TYR A 250 -10.94 -19.29 15.44
C TYR A 250 -12.10 -19.86 14.59
N PRO A 251 -12.14 -19.54 13.29
CA PRO A 251 -13.23 -20.03 12.43
C PRO A 251 -13.09 -21.51 12.13
N ASN A 252 -14.20 -22.24 12.22
CA ASN A 252 -14.27 -23.68 11.89
C ASN A 252 -14.41 -23.95 10.38
N THR A 253 -14.51 -22.92 9.55
CA THR A 253 -14.75 -23.01 8.12
C THR A 253 -13.53 -22.55 7.31
N GLU A 254 -13.49 -22.92 6.04
CA GLU A 254 -12.49 -22.38 5.12
C GLU A 254 -12.59 -20.85 5.01
N LYS A 255 -11.44 -20.23 4.85
CA LYS A 255 -11.25 -18.76 4.84
C LYS A 255 -12.20 -18.00 3.90
N GLU A 256 -12.48 -18.57 2.72
CA GLU A 256 -13.36 -17.93 1.71
C GLU A 256 -14.80 -17.70 2.19
N ASP A 257 -15.29 -18.57 3.08
CA ASP A 257 -16.66 -18.44 3.59
C ASP A 257 -16.79 -17.33 4.63
N ILE A 258 -15.74 -17.10 5.41
CA ILE A 258 -15.67 -15.97 6.37
C ILE A 258 -15.74 -14.64 5.61
N ILE A 259 -14.92 -14.52 4.57
CA ILE A 259 -14.84 -13.34 3.73
C ILE A 259 -16.19 -13.04 3.07
N LYS A 260 -16.86 -14.06 2.54
CA LYS A 260 -18.18 -13.91 1.92
C LYS A 260 -19.25 -13.43 2.91
N GLU A 261 -19.23 -13.93 4.15
CA GLU A 261 -20.23 -13.53 5.16
C GLU A 261 -20.03 -12.09 5.61
N PHE A 262 -18.78 -11.64 5.80
CA PHE A 262 -18.49 -10.24 6.08
C PHE A 262 -19.02 -9.33 4.95
N LYS A 263 -18.65 -9.62 3.70
CA LYS A 263 -19.12 -8.85 2.53
C LYS A 263 -20.65 -8.80 2.41
N SER A 264 -21.35 -9.88 2.76
CA SER A 264 -22.82 -9.93 2.64
C SER A 264 -23.55 -9.09 3.69
N LYS A 265 -22.93 -8.80 4.83
CA LYS A 265 -23.54 -8.01 5.91
C LYS A 265 -23.33 -6.51 5.77
N ASP A 266 -22.21 -6.10 5.17
CA ASP A 266 -21.91 -4.68 4.94
C ASP A 266 -22.61 -4.11 3.68
N SER A 267 -22.91 -4.96 2.70
CA SER A 267 -23.54 -4.55 1.42
C SER A 267 -25.04 -4.16 1.53
N GLN A 268 -25.63 -4.06 2.71
CA GLN A 268 -27.07 -3.74 2.87
C GLN A 268 -27.38 -2.24 2.99
N LYS A 269 -26.38 -1.34 2.99
CA LYS A 269 -26.66 0.08 2.72
C LYS A 269 -26.76 0.26 1.21
N GLU A 270 -27.97 0.55 0.72
CA GLU A 270 -28.14 1.06 -0.64
C GLU A 270 -27.31 2.34 -0.78
N THR A 271 -26.11 2.22 -1.35
CA THR A 271 -25.35 3.39 -1.77
C THR A 271 -26.01 3.97 -3.01
N SER A 272 -26.20 5.28 -3.05
CA SER A 272 -26.76 5.99 -4.21
C SER A 272 -25.83 5.93 -5.45
N ILE A 273 -24.60 5.46 -5.26
CA ILE A 273 -23.56 5.42 -6.29
C ILE A 273 -23.61 4.10 -7.05
N GLN A 274 -23.71 4.19 -8.36
CA GLN A 274 -23.62 3.04 -9.24
C GLN A 274 -22.29 3.06 -9.98
N TRP A 275 -21.33 2.29 -9.47
CA TRP A 275 -20.06 2.08 -10.16
C TRP A 275 -20.30 1.40 -11.51
N LYS A 276 -19.75 1.98 -12.59
CA LYS A 276 -19.95 1.49 -13.95
C LYS A 276 -19.18 0.20 -14.22
N TYR A 277 -17.94 0.15 -13.76
CA TYR A 277 -17.07 -1.02 -13.84
C TYR A 277 -16.43 -1.26 -12.47
N PHE A 278 -16.32 -2.50 -12.05
CA PHE A 278 -15.77 -2.84 -10.73
C PHE A 278 -15.23 -4.28 -10.67
N SER A 279 -14.22 -4.44 -9.84
CA SER A 279 -13.68 -5.70 -9.32
C SER A 279 -13.64 -5.64 -7.79
N SER A 280 -12.98 -6.61 -7.16
CA SER A 280 -12.74 -6.56 -5.70
C SER A 280 -11.79 -5.45 -5.25
N GLU A 281 -10.90 -4.96 -6.13
CA GLU A 281 -9.85 -4.01 -5.76
C GLU A 281 -9.90 -2.68 -6.54
N PHE A 282 -10.62 -2.65 -7.65
CA PHE A 282 -10.68 -1.47 -8.52
C PHE A 282 -12.09 -1.24 -9.03
N LYS A 283 -12.56 -0.01 -8.98
CA LYS A 283 -13.85 0.38 -9.53
C LYS A 283 -13.80 1.80 -10.10
N CYS A 284 -14.60 2.07 -11.14
CA CYS A 284 -14.70 3.41 -11.72
C CYS A 284 -16.09 3.77 -12.19
N LEU A 285 -16.32 5.07 -12.32
CA LEU A 285 -17.52 5.64 -12.92
C LEU A 285 -17.21 6.97 -13.62
N ILE A 286 -18.10 7.36 -14.52
CA ILE A 286 -18.17 8.71 -15.07
C ILE A 286 -19.35 9.39 -14.40
N ASP A 287 -19.11 10.46 -13.67
CA ASP A 287 -20.16 11.24 -13.03
C ASP A 287 -20.50 12.45 -13.89
N ASP A 288 -21.50 12.28 -14.77
CA ASP A 288 -21.96 13.34 -15.67
C ASP A 288 -22.65 14.51 -14.94
N ILE A 289 -23.13 14.31 -13.71
CA ILE A 289 -23.76 15.37 -12.89
C ILE A 289 -22.68 16.31 -12.35
N ASN A 290 -21.60 15.72 -11.87
CA ASN A 290 -20.47 16.44 -11.29
C ASN A 290 -19.40 16.79 -12.33
N GLU A 291 -19.48 16.26 -13.54
CA GLU A 291 -18.52 16.40 -14.64
C GLU A 291 -17.12 15.94 -14.23
N VAL A 292 -17.02 14.74 -13.63
CA VAL A 292 -15.75 14.16 -13.17
C VAL A 292 -15.67 12.67 -13.55
N ASN A 293 -14.45 12.18 -13.79
CA ASN A 293 -14.11 10.78 -13.88
C ASN A 293 -13.58 10.34 -12.52
N VAL A 294 -14.13 9.26 -11.95
CA VAL A 294 -13.73 8.80 -10.62
C VAL A 294 -13.31 7.34 -10.65
N PHE A 295 -12.21 7.02 -10.00
CA PHE A 295 -11.86 5.64 -9.68
C PHE A 295 -11.51 5.49 -8.19
N GLN A 296 -11.77 4.31 -7.66
CA GLN A 296 -11.31 3.91 -6.34
C GLN A 296 -10.45 2.65 -6.46
N GLN A 297 -9.40 2.59 -5.66
CA GLN A 297 -8.50 1.45 -5.62
C GLN A 297 -8.14 1.09 -4.17
N THR A 298 -8.19 -0.22 -3.86
CA THR A 298 -7.89 -0.78 -2.54
C THR A 298 -6.78 -1.83 -2.59
N GLY A 299 -6.29 -2.18 -3.79
CA GLY A 299 -5.22 -3.13 -4.01
C GLY A 299 -4.68 -3.07 -5.44
N MET A 300 -3.55 -3.72 -5.68
CA MET A 300 -2.85 -3.75 -6.98
C MET A 300 -2.56 -5.17 -7.45
N SER A 301 -3.53 -6.09 -7.37
CA SER A 301 -3.32 -7.43 -7.91
C SER A 301 -3.31 -7.44 -9.44
N LEU A 302 -2.36 -8.16 -10.04
CA LEU A 302 -2.23 -8.31 -11.48
C LEU A 302 -3.19 -9.42 -12.01
N SER A 303 -4.48 -9.27 -11.70
CA SER A 303 -5.52 -10.17 -12.23
C SER A 303 -5.98 -9.70 -13.60
N GLU A 304 -6.39 -10.63 -14.47
CA GLU A 304 -6.98 -10.27 -15.77
C GLU A 304 -8.24 -9.42 -15.60
N GLU A 305 -9.01 -9.67 -14.54
CA GLU A 305 -10.20 -8.88 -14.21
C GLU A 305 -9.85 -7.41 -13.96
N ASN A 306 -8.87 -7.14 -13.07
CA ASN A 306 -8.41 -5.77 -12.79
C ASN A 306 -7.91 -5.06 -14.04
N LYS A 307 -7.07 -5.73 -14.84
CA LYS A 307 -6.56 -5.17 -16.09
C LYS A 307 -7.68 -4.77 -17.06
N GLU A 308 -8.64 -5.66 -17.28
CA GLU A 308 -9.77 -5.42 -18.17
C GLU A 308 -10.63 -4.26 -17.68
N ILE A 309 -10.87 -4.15 -16.38
CA ILE A 309 -11.65 -3.06 -15.81
C ILE A 309 -10.91 -1.73 -15.96
N ILE A 310 -9.61 -1.68 -15.62
CA ILE A 310 -8.79 -0.47 -15.79
C ILE A 310 -8.77 -0.04 -17.26
N LYS A 311 -8.63 -0.97 -18.21
CA LYS A 311 -8.68 -0.66 -19.65
C LYS A 311 -10.03 -0.03 -20.06
N LYS A 312 -11.16 -0.60 -19.63
CA LYS A 312 -12.50 -0.04 -19.90
C LYS A 312 -12.67 1.35 -19.29
N CYS A 313 -12.23 1.55 -18.06
CA CYS A 313 -12.23 2.87 -17.42
C CYS A 313 -11.38 3.88 -18.21
N THR A 314 -10.20 3.46 -18.66
CA THR A 314 -9.30 4.28 -19.47
C THR A 314 -9.97 4.73 -20.76
N GLU A 315 -10.61 3.81 -21.50
CA GLU A 315 -11.34 4.13 -22.74
C GLU A 315 -12.44 5.15 -22.51
N GLU A 316 -13.21 5.00 -21.43
CA GLU A 316 -14.28 5.92 -21.08
C GLU A 316 -13.76 7.30 -20.69
N PHE A 317 -12.69 7.37 -19.89
CA PHE A 317 -12.10 8.64 -19.46
C PHE A 317 -11.47 9.42 -20.62
N TYR A 318 -10.98 8.73 -21.66
CA TYR A 318 -10.52 9.37 -22.89
C TYR A 318 -11.63 9.95 -23.76
N ASN A 319 -12.87 9.47 -23.60
CA ASN A 319 -14.00 9.92 -24.41
C ASN A 319 -14.60 11.26 -23.93
N ASN A 320 -14.14 11.80 -22.81
CA ASN A 320 -14.62 13.06 -22.26
C ASN A 320 -13.47 13.97 -21.79
N SER A 321 -13.79 15.24 -21.50
CA SER A 321 -12.83 16.23 -20.99
C SER A 321 -12.86 16.39 -19.47
N TYR A 322 -13.60 15.56 -18.75
CA TYR A 322 -13.75 15.69 -17.30
C TYR A 322 -12.42 15.42 -16.57
N PRO A 323 -12.11 16.16 -15.50
CA PRO A 323 -10.96 15.87 -14.66
C PRO A 323 -11.07 14.49 -13.99
N ILE A 324 -9.93 13.97 -13.51
CA ILE A 324 -9.85 12.64 -12.93
C ILE A 324 -9.65 12.76 -11.41
N ILE A 325 -10.40 11.98 -10.65
CA ILE A 325 -10.28 11.82 -9.21
C ILE A 325 -10.01 10.35 -8.92
N GLY A 326 -8.82 10.06 -8.35
CA GLY A 326 -8.47 8.76 -7.81
C GLY A 326 -8.58 8.75 -6.29
N ILE A 327 -9.09 7.67 -5.72
CA ILE A 327 -9.21 7.48 -4.28
C ILE A 327 -8.49 6.19 -3.89
N GLU A 328 -7.32 6.34 -3.28
CA GLU A 328 -6.58 5.25 -2.68
C GLU A 328 -7.04 5.10 -1.23
N SER A 329 -7.58 3.93 -0.89
CA SER A 329 -8.10 3.67 0.44
C SER A 329 -7.50 2.38 0.99
N LEU A 330 -6.72 2.49 2.06
CA LEU A 330 -6.02 1.38 2.73
C LEU A 330 -5.27 0.45 1.75
N ASN A 331 -4.73 1.05 0.69
CA ASN A 331 -4.12 0.31 -0.40
C ASN A 331 -2.71 -0.15 -0.05
N GLN A 332 -2.53 -1.45 0.17
CA GLN A 332 -1.26 -2.07 0.55
C GLN A 332 -0.32 -2.33 -0.64
N GLY A 333 -0.74 -2.02 -1.84
CA GLY A 333 0.03 -2.31 -3.03
C GLY A 333 -0.28 -3.68 -3.64
N GLY A 334 0.73 -4.29 -4.21
CA GLY A 334 0.65 -5.55 -4.97
C GLY A 334 1.67 -5.59 -6.10
N SER A 335 1.23 -5.71 -7.35
CA SER A 335 2.11 -5.73 -8.51
C SER A 335 2.43 -4.34 -9.03
N LYS A 336 3.72 -4.01 -9.15
CA LYS A 336 4.19 -2.76 -9.78
C LYS A 336 3.71 -2.60 -11.23
N ALA A 337 3.41 -3.69 -11.94
CA ALA A 337 2.89 -3.62 -13.31
C ALA A 337 1.54 -2.90 -13.40
N ILE A 338 0.71 -2.95 -12.35
CA ILE A 338 -0.56 -2.21 -12.32
C ILE A 338 -0.33 -0.70 -12.35
N SER A 339 0.78 -0.18 -11.81
CA SER A 339 1.11 1.25 -11.89
C SER A 339 1.13 1.74 -13.34
N SER A 340 1.64 0.95 -14.28
CA SER A 340 1.67 1.32 -15.70
C SER A 340 0.26 1.40 -16.32
N TYR A 341 -0.68 0.57 -15.89
CA TYR A 341 -2.08 0.68 -16.33
C TYR A 341 -2.74 1.94 -15.76
N LEU A 342 -2.46 2.28 -14.50
CA LEU A 342 -2.98 3.48 -13.84
C LEU A 342 -2.38 4.76 -14.45
N GLU A 343 -1.10 4.79 -14.76
CA GLU A 343 -0.46 5.91 -15.46
C GLU A 343 -1.15 6.21 -16.78
N GLN A 344 -1.61 5.18 -17.47
CA GLN A 344 -2.38 5.35 -18.71
C GLN A 344 -3.81 5.82 -18.45
N LEU A 345 -4.47 5.29 -17.41
CA LEU A 345 -5.77 5.74 -16.96
C LEU A 345 -5.75 7.25 -16.68
N LEU A 346 -4.69 7.73 -16.02
CA LEU A 346 -4.49 9.14 -15.69
C LEU A 346 -4.10 10.00 -16.90
N GLN A 347 -3.72 9.38 -18.03
CA GLN A 347 -3.32 10.09 -19.24
C GLN A 347 -2.08 10.99 -19.04
N VAL A 348 -1.21 10.60 -18.15
CA VAL A 348 0.00 11.34 -17.80
C VAL A 348 1.03 11.20 -18.93
N LYS A 349 1.52 12.31 -19.51
CA LYS A 349 2.58 12.29 -20.51
C LYS A 349 3.95 12.04 -19.93
N ILE A 350 4.18 12.50 -18.71
CA ILE A 350 5.46 12.33 -18.01
C ILE A 350 5.41 11.05 -17.23
N LEU A 351 6.08 10.02 -17.72
CA LEU A 351 6.15 8.74 -17.04
C LEU A 351 7.37 8.70 -16.11
N PRO A 352 7.22 8.24 -14.88
CA PRO A 352 8.34 8.02 -14.01
C PRO A 352 9.23 6.90 -14.58
N ARG A 353 10.54 7.10 -14.50
CA ARG A 353 11.53 6.07 -14.80
C ARG A 353 12.03 5.47 -13.52
N TYR A 354 11.90 4.17 -13.40
CA TYR A 354 12.17 3.43 -12.17
C TYR A 354 13.51 2.69 -12.24
N HIS A 355 14.23 2.76 -11.15
CA HIS A 355 15.53 2.11 -11.00
C HIS A 355 15.59 1.34 -9.69
N GLU A 356 16.36 0.28 -9.67
CA GLU A 356 16.56 -0.56 -8.48
C GLU A 356 18.04 -0.72 -8.16
N SER A 357 18.35 -0.97 -6.90
CA SER A 357 19.64 -1.46 -6.42
C SER A 357 19.40 -2.58 -5.42
N LEU A 358 20.22 -3.62 -5.47
CA LEU A 358 20.18 -4.72 -4.50
C LEU A 358 21.19 -4.49 -3.38
N LYS A 359 20.98 -5.10 -2.24
CA LYS A 359 22.02 -5.22 -1.23
C LYS A 359 23.22 -5.96 -1.83
N TYR A 360 24.43 -5.47 -1.60
CA TYR A 360 25.64 -6.12 -2.06
C TYR A 360 25.97 -7.32 -1.17
N SER A 361 25.56 -8.50 -1.57
CA SER A 361 25.69 -9.74 -0.81
C SER A 361 25.85 -10.94 -1.74
N GLU A 362 26.76 -11.85 -1.40
CA GLU A 362 26.97 -13.09 -2.16
C GLU A 362 25.71 -13.98 -2.16
N THR A 363 24.99 -14.01 -1.05
CA THR A 363 23.72 -14.72 -0.92
C THR A 363 22.71 -14.23 -1.95
N ILE A 364 22.51 -12.91 -2.11
CA ILE A 364 21.61 -12.35 -3.12
C ILE A 364 22.10 -12.70 -4.53
N PHE A 365 23.41 -12.56 -4.81
CA PHE A 365 23.96 -12.77 -6.16
C PHE A 365 23.83 -14.20 -6.67
N ASN A 366 23.79 -15.16 -5.77
CA ASN A 366 23.58 -16.57 -6.11
C ASN A 366 22.11 -16.93 -6.41
N HIS A 367 21.15 -16.09 -5.99
CA HIS A 367 19.73 -16.38 -6.11
C HIS A 367 18.98 -15.44 -7.06
N VAL A 368 19.55 -14.29 -7.43
CA VAL A 368 18.90 -13.36 -8.35
C VAL A 368 19.13 -13.76 -9.81
N ASP A 369 18.05 -13.68 -10.61
CA ASP A 369 18.14 -13.90 -12.05
C ASP A 369 18.73 -12.66 -12.77
N LYS A 370 20.04 -12.69 -13.01
CA LYS A 370 20.78 -11.59 -13.66
C LYS A 370 20.34 -11.34 -15.10
N THR A 371 19.73 -12.34 -15.77
CA THR A 371 19.37 -12.21 -17.20
C THR A 371 18.24 -11.19 -17.44
N LYS A 372 17.56 -10.78 -16.38
CA LYS A 372 16.47 -9.79 -16.40
C LYS A 372 16.91 -8.40 -15.92
N LEU A 373 18.17 -8.21 -15.61
CA LEU A 373 18.69 -6.97 -15.05
C LEU A 373 19.59 -6.27 -16.08
N TYR A 374 19.29 -4.99 -16.31
CA TYR A 374 20.04 -4.14 -17.23
C TYR A 374 20.58 -2.93 -16.48
N ASP A 375 21.84 -2.60 -16.73
CA ASP A 375 22.45 -1.38 -16.18
C ASP A 375 21.65 -0.14 -16.58
N ALA A 376 21.28 0.69 -15.62
CA ALA A 376 20.37 1.81 -15.86
C ALA A 376 20.98 2.92 -16.75
N ALA A 377 22.30 2.99 -16.86
CA ALA A 377 22.97 4.01 -17.67
C ALA A 377 23.25 3.55 -19.09
N THR A 378 23.61 2.27 -19.28
CA THR A 378 24.06 1.74 -20.58
C THR A 378 23.03 0.85 -21.27
N CYS A 379 22.06 0.37 -20.51
CA CYS A 379 21.12 -0.68 -20.90
C CYS A 379 21.76 -2.00 -21.35
N GLU A 380 22.96 -2.26 -20.90
CA GLU A 380 23.63 -3.53 -21.12
C GLU A 380 23.20 -4.54 -20.05
N PRO A 381 23.02 -5.82 -20.41
CA PRO A 381 22.74 -6.86 -19.42
C PRO A 381 23.82 -6.90 -18.34
N ILE A 382 23.43 -7.02 -17.09
CA ILE A 382 24.36 -7.09 -15.96
C ILE A 382 25.06 -8.45 -15.97
N LYS A 383 26.37 -8.43 -16.19
CA LYS A 383 27.24 -9.63 -16.14
C LYS A 383 27.69 -9.90 -14.70
N ASP A 384 28.17 -8.86 -14.03
CA ASP A 384 28.64 -8.90 -12.65
C ASP A 384 28.15 -7.70 -11.87
N PHE A 385 27.94 -7.88 -10.57
CA PHE A 385 27.52 -6.79 -9.71
C PHE A 385 28.71 -5.93 -9.29
N ILE A 386 28.59 -4.62 -9.50
CA ILE A 386 29.57 -3.63 -9.05
C ILE A 386 29.15 -3.16 -7.66
N LYS A 387 30.11 -3.22 -6.71
CA LYS A 387 29.90 -2.70 -5.36
C LYS A 387 29.95 -1.18 -5.37
N LEU A 388 28.85 -0.56 -4.93
CA LEU A 388 28.79 0.86 -4.64
C LEU A 388 28.76 1.07 -3.14
N GLU A 389 29.37 2.17 -2.70
CA GLU A 389 29.45 2.59 -1.31
C GLU A 389 28.80 3.96 -1.19
N ASP A 390 27.77 4.07 -0.38
CA ASP A 390 27.10 5.31 -0.09
C ASP A 390 27.44 5.75 1.36
N ASP A 391 27.60 7.06 1.56
CA ASP A 391 27.71 7.71 2.87
C ASP A 391 26.63 8.77 2.98
N TYR A 392 25.68 8.59 3.90
CA TYR A 392 24.59 9.55 4.13
C TYR A 392 25.02 10.77 4.96
N GLY A 393 26.32 11.10 4.94
CA GLY A 393 26.88 12.25 5.65
C GLY A 393 27.16 12.01 7.12
N LYS A 394 27.09 10.74 7.57
CA LYS A 394 27.35 10.36 8.98
C LYS A 394 28.63 9.49 9.13
N GLY A 395 29.40 9.29 8.07
CA GLY A 395 30.58 8.42 8.06
C GLY A 395 30.24 6.93 8.12
N ILE A 396 28.97 6.56 7.90
CA ILE A 396 28.50 5.18 7.92
C ILE A 396 28.33 4.72 6.49
N LYS A 397 29.01 3.64 6.18
CA LYS A 397 29.06 3.10 4.81
C LYS A 397 27.95 2.09 4.61
N HIS A 398 27.20 2.29 3.52
CA HIS A 398 26.17 1.38 3.04
C HIS A 398 26.64 0.77 1.73
N TYR A 399 26.37 -0.50 1.52
CA TYR A 399 26.85 -1.21 0.35
C TYR A 399 25.69 -1.75 -0.46
N ARG A 400 25.65 -1.33 -1.73
CA ARG A 400 24.66 -1.76 -2.71
C ARG A 400 25.30 -2.10 -4.04
N THR A 401 24.53 -2.70 -4.94
CA THR A 401 24.91 -2.87 -6.32
C THR A 401 24.79 -1.55 -7.10
N GLN A 402 25.36 -1.50 -8.31
CA GLN A 402 25.00 -0.48 -9.29
C GLN A 402 23.50 -0.45 -9.51
N VAL A 403 23.02 0.69 -9.98
CA VAL A 403 21.61 0.88 -10.31
C VAL A 403 21.27 0.12 -11.59
N PHE A 404 20.19 -0.60 -11.59
CA PHE A 404 19.69 -1.35 -12.73
C PHE A 404 18.22 -1.06 -13.00
N GLN A 405 17.79 -1.41 -14.20
CA GLN A 405 16.43 -1.41 -14.65
C GLN A 405 15.93 -2.85 -14.77
N ASP A 406 14.81 -3.15 -14.16
CA ASP A 406 14.17 -4.45 -14.28
C ASP A 406 13.21 -4.45 -15.49
N THR A 407 13.55 -5.24 -16.52
CA THR A 407 12.75 -5.33 -17.74
C THR A 407 11.39 -5.98 -17.56
N ARG A 408 11.19 -6.75 -16.49
CA ARG A 408 9.91 -7.45 -16.22
C ARG A 408 8.71 -6.53 -16.21
N TYR A 409 8.89 -5.26 -15.85
CA TYR A 409 7.80 -4.31 -15.66
C TYR A 409 7.74 -3.21 -16.72
N GLN A 410 8.84 -2.94 -17.44
CA GLN A 410 8.94 -1.78 -18.34
C GLN A 410 8.85 -2.16 -19.81
N ASN A 411 9.23 -3.38 -20.19
CA ASN A 411 9.34 -3.83 -21.59
C ASN A 411 8.34 -4.93 -21.97
N LEU A 412 7.28 -5.12 -21.21
CA LEU A 412 6.19 -5.95 -21.70
C LEU A 412 5.65 -5.29 -22.97
N LYS A 413 5.66 -6.03 -24.08
CA LYS A 413 5.12 -5.58 -25.39
C LYS A 413 3.76 -4.93 -25.24
N GLU A 414 2.91 -5.49 -24.39
CA GLU A 414 1.60 -4.95 -24.05
C GLU A 414 1.69 -3.53 -23.44
N MET A 415 2.66 -3.24 -22.58
CA MET A 415 2.83 -1.90 -21.99
C MET A 415 3.30 -0.88 -23.01
N LYS A 416 4.16 -1.28 -23.94
CA LYS A 416 4.62 -0.43 -25.03
C LYS A 416 3.46 -0.11 -26.00
N GLU A 417 2.71 -1.13 -26.43
CA GLU A 417 1.53 -0.96 -27.30
C GLU A 417 0.46 -0.08 -26.64
N LEU A 418 0.23 -0.25 -25.34
CA LEU A 418 -0.70 0.60 -24.61
C LEU A 418 -0.24 2.06 -24.58
N ARG A 419 1.03 2.33 -24.28
CA ARG A 419 1.61 3.69 -24.28
C ARG A 419 1.50 4.34 -25.65
N GLU A 420 1.91 3.67 -26.70
CA GLU A 420 1.83 4.18 -28.08
C GLU A 420 0.39 4.43 -28.54
N GLY A 421 -0.55 3.55 -28.17
CA GLY A 421 -1.95 3.68 -28.52
C GLY A 421 -2.64 4.87 -27.86
N TYR A 422 -2.25 5.22 -26.63
CA TYR A 422 -2.92 6.28 -25.87
C TYR A 422 -2.37 7.67 -26.14
N PHE A 423 -1.06 7.82 -26.32
CA PHE A 423 -0.47 9.15 -26.61
C PHE A 423 -0.90 9.75 -27.95
N SER A 424 -1.51 8.95 -28.83
CA SER A 424 -2.10 9.43 -30.10
C SER A 424 -3.53 9.97 -29.95
N LYS A 425 -4.15 9.86 -28.76
CA LYS A 425 -5.56 10.22 -28.55
C LYS A 425 -5.73 11.70 -28.14
N LYS A 426 -6.93 12.23 -28.40
CA LYS A 426 -7.38 13.55 -27.95
C LYS A 426 -7.87 13.47 -26.49
N ASN A 427 -8.02 14.61 -25.83
CA ASN A 427 -8.50 14.76 -24.44
C ASN A 427 -7.50 14.30 -23.36
N LEU A 428 -6.20 14.46 -23.58
CA LEU A 428 -5.20 14.29 -22.53
C LEU A 428 -5.43 15.30 -21.39
N LYS A 429 -5.15 14.90 -20.15
CA LYS A 429 -5.36 15.74 -18.97
C LYS A 429 -4.08 16.50 -18.59
N LYS A 430 -4.25 17.68 -18.01
CA LYS A 430 -3.17 18.39 -17.32
C LYS A 430 -2.93 17.74 -15.98
N PRO A 431 -1.72 17.79 -15.44
CA PRO A 431 -1.49 17.35 -14.05
C PRO A 431 -2.42 18.00 -13.02
N THR A 432 -2.80 19.26 -13.27
CA THR A 432 -3.73 20.02 -12.41
C THR A 432 -5.22 19.65 -12.60
N GLU A 433 -5.52 18.74 -13.52
CA GLU A 433 -6.85 18.14 -13.70
C GLU A 433 -6.91 16.70 -13.14
N ILE A 434 -5.87 16.27 -12.42
CA ILE A 434 -5.79 14.94 -11.81
C ILE A 434 -5.55 15.11 -10.31
N ILE A 435 -6.42 14.53 -9.50
CA ILE A 435 -6.30 14.46 -8.04
C ILE A 435 -6.21 13.00 -7.64
N ILE A 436 -5.25 12.66 -6.77
CA ILE A 436 -5.17 11.37 -6.09
C ILE A 436 -5.30 11.59 -4.59
N PHE A 437 -6.37 11.12 -4.01
CA PHE A 437 -6.55 11.07 -2.56
C PHE A 437 -5.81 9.87 -1.97
N THR A 438 -5.08 10.09 -0.88
CA THR A 438 -4.37 9.05 -0.11
C THR A 438 -4.64 9.21 1.38
N ASP A 439 -4.86 8.09 2.07
CA ASP A 439 -5.08 8.03 3.53
C ASP A 439 -3.80 7.93 4.34
N PHE A 440 -2.66 8.30 3.76
CA PHE A 440 -1.31 8.17 4.31
C PHE A 440 -0.81 6.72 4.51
N PHE A 441 -1.59 5.73 4.10
CA PHE A 441 -1.17 4.33 4.17
C PHE A 441 -0.76 3.75 2.83
N SER A 442 -1.01 4.39 1.71
CA SER A 442 -0.60 3.88 0.38
C SER A 442 0.80 3.25 0.43
N TYR A 443 0.88 1.92 0.25
CA TYR A 443 2.08 1.13 0.55
C TYR A 443 2.58 0.35 -0.68
N SER A 444 3.87 -0.04 -0.70
CA SER A 444 4.45 -0.93 -1.71
C SER A 444 4.20 -0.43 -3.16
N ALA A 445 3.55 -1.21 -4.02
CA ALA A 445 3.28 -0.83 -5.41
C ALA A 445 2.42 0.44 -5.53
N THR A 446 1.50 0.70 -4.60
CA THR A 446 0.74 1.96 -4.55
C THR A 446 1.64 3.14 -4.20
N SER A 447 2.56 2.95 -3.26
CA SER A 447 3.58 3.95 -2.95
C SER A 447 4.48 4.23 -4.16
N TYR A 448 4.85 3.20 -4.88
CA TYR A 448 5.59 3.30 -6.13
C TYR A 448 4.87 4.17 -7.17
N PHE A 449 3.56 3.96 -7.34
CA PHE A 449 2.71 4.76 -8.20
C PHE A 449 2.61 6.23 -7.74
N ILE A 450 2.27 6.49 -6.48
CA ILE A 450 2.10 7.85 -5.94
C ILE A 450 3.43 8.62 -5.95
N LYS A 451 4.53 8.01 -5.47
CA LYS A 451 5.84 8.66 -5.49
C LYS A 451 6.34 8.90 -6.92
N GLY A 452 5.99 8.03 -7.86
CA GLY A 452 6.24 8.25 -9.29
C GLY A 452 5.52 9.49 -9.82
N LEU A 453 4.24 9.67 -9.49
CA LEU A 453 3.49 10.87 -9.84
C LEU A 453 4.08 12.14 -9.21
N GLN A 454 4.50 12.09 -7.94
CA GLN A 454 5.17 13.21 -7.28
C GLN A 454 6.53 13.53 -7.92
N GLU A 455 7.31 12.52 -8.30
CA GLU A 455 8.62 12.69 -8.97
C GLU A 455 8.49 13.40 -10.30
N THR A 456 7.42 13.17 -11.02
CA THR A 456 7.15 13.75 -12.35
C THR A 456 6.24 14.97 -12.32
N GLY A 457 5.65 15.29 -11.16
CA GLY A 457 4.66 16.34 -11.05
C GLY A 457 3.37 16.05 -11.82
N GLY A 458 3.00 14.78 -11.94
CA GLY A 458 1.93 14.28 -12.83
C GLY A 458 0.51 14.39 -12.27
N ALA A 459 0.32 14.66 -10.99
CA ALA A 459 -0.99 14.80 -10.34
C ALA A 459 -0.90 15.59 -9.05
N ILE A 460 -2.03 16.13 -8.59
CA ILE A 460 -2.18 16.75 -7.25
C ILE A 460 -2.42 15.60 -6.25
N ILE A 461 -1.56 15.45 -5.28
CA ILE A 461 -1.70 14.44 -4.24
C ILE A 461 -2.35 15.06 -2.99
N VAL A 462 -3.47 14.49 -2.57
CA VAL A 462 -4.32 15.02 -1.49
C VAL A 462 -4.40 14.03 -0.34
N GLY A 463 -3.97 14.44 0.84
CA GLY A 463 -4.07 13.62 2.05
C GLY A 463 -5.45 13.71 2.71
N TYR A 464 -5.98 12.57 3.15
CA TYR A 464 -7.16 12.46 4.02
C TYR A 464 -6.91 11.42 5.11
N GLY A 465 -7.83 11.26 6.07
CA GLY A 465 -7.63 10.33 7.18
C GLY A 465 -6.55 10.80 8.16
N GLY A 466 -5.90 9.86 8.80
CA GLY A 466 -4.85 10.10 9.78
C GLY A 466 -5.36 10.67 11.11
N ASN A 467 -4.42 10.90 12.02
CA ASN A 467 -4.74 11.41 13.35
C ASN A 467 -4.99 12.94 13.31
N PRO A 468 -6.18 13.43 13.67
CA PRO A 468 -6.51 14.85 13.60
C PRO A 468 -5.69 15.73 14.55
N ILE A 469 -5.20 15.20 15.66
CA ILE A 469 -4.47 15.99 16.66
C ILE A 469 -2.95 16.09 16.39
N LEU A 470 -2.40 15.32 15.44
CA LEU A 470 -0.99 15.37 15.06
C LEU A 470 -0.76 16.43 13.97
N THR A 471 -0.83 17.71 14.32
CA THR A 471 -0.72 18.81 13.35
C THR A 471 0.71 19.08 12.85
N ASP A 472 1.72 18.73 13.63
CA ASP A 472 3.14 18.97 13.34
C ASP A 472 3.83 17.75 12.69
N GLU A 473 3.15 16.63 12.55
CA GLU A 473 3.70 15.43 11.93
C GLU A 473 3.74 15.59 10.40
N PRO A 474 4.83 15.17 9.74
CA PRO A 474 4.91 15.20 8.28
C PRO A 474 3.76 14.43 7.60
N LEU A 475 3.15 15.06 6.62
CA LEU A 475 2.06 14.50 5.81
C LEU A 475 2.62 13.70 4.63
N ASP A 476 3.44 12.67 4.88
CA ASP A 476 4.04 11.85 3.83
C ASP A 476 2.94 11.12 3.04
N ALA A 477 2.95 11.30 1.72
CA ALA A 477 1.86 10.87 0.84
C ALA A 477 1.70 9.35 0.79
N SER A 478 2.80 8.61 0.95
CA SER A 478 2.83 7.17 0.76
C SER A 478 4.11 6.54 1.31
N LEU A 479 4.12 5.21 1.42
CA LEU A 479 5.12 4.47 2.16
C LEU A 479 5.74 3.32 1.37
N SER A 480 7.06 3.14 1.52
CA SER A 480 7.80 1.92 1.15
C SER A 480 7.59 1.46 -0.31
N PRO A 481 8.11 2.21 -1.30
CA PRO A 481 8.00 1.84 -2.70
C PRO A 481 8.88 0.64 -3.09
N SER A 482 9.77 0.21 -2.19
CA SER A 482 10.80 -0.79 -2.47
C SER A 482 10.24 -2.21 -2.62
N GLY A 483 10.99 -3.07 -3.34
CA GLY A 483 10.57 -4.42 -3.65
C GLY A 483 11.01 -5.45 -2.61
N SER A 484 10.12 -6.39 -2.30
CA SER A 484 10.43 -7.56 -1.47
C SER A 484 10.54 -8.81 -2.34
N ILE A 485 11.57 -9.62 -2.08
CA ILE A 485 11.75 -10.90 -2.75
C ILE A 485 11.86 -12.00 -1.70
N TYR A 486 11.27 -13.14 -2.00
CA TYR A 486 11.37 -14.36 -1.19
C TYR A 486 12.26 -15.37 -1.90
N TYR A 487 13.31 -15.79 -1.23
CA TYR A 487 14.23 -16.80 -1.71
C TYR A 487 14.10 -18.09 -0.89
N GLY A 488 13.10 -18.89 -1.20
CA GLY A 488 12.76 -20.11 -0.44
C GLY A 488 13.81 -21.20 -0.40
N ASP A 489 14.83 -21.14 -1.25
CA ASP A 489 15.95 -22.05 -1.34
C ASP A 489 17.15 -21.65 -0.46
N ILE A 490 17.13 -20.46 0.15
CA ILE A 490 18.16 -20.04 1.12
C ILE A 490 18.00 -20.86 2.41
N PRO A 491 19.09 -21.46 2.96
CA PRO A 491 19.02 -22.34 4.12
C PRO A 491 18.36 -21.69 5.35
N ASP A 492 18.58 -20.41 5.60
CA ASP A 492 18.00 -19.72 6.76
C ASP A 492 16.48 -19.52 6.60
N TYR A 493 15.94 -19.33 5.39
CA TYR A 493 14.49 -19.36 5.16
C TYR A 493 13.92 -20.76 5.45
N GLN A 494 14.62 -21.82 5.02
CA GLN A 494 14.20 -23.21 5.31
C GLN A 494 14.22 -23.51 6.80
N ASN A 495 15.27 -23.05 7.50
CA ASN A 495 15.37 -23.16 8.95
C ASN A 495 14.18 -22.50 9.66
N LEU A 496 13.80 -21.30 9.26
CA LEU A 496 12.62 -20.62 9.81
C LEU A 496 11.34 -21.43 9.55
N MET A 497 11.14 -21.93 8.33
CA MET A 497 9.95 -22.75 8.00
C MET A 497 9.89 -24.02 8.83
N GLU A 498 11.01 -24.71 9.07
CA GLU A 498 11.08 -25.88 9.93
C GLU A 498 10.74 -25.53 11.39
N CYS A 499 11.05 -24.32 11.82
CA CYS A 499 10.70 -23.80 13.15
C CYS A 499 9.28 -23.22 13.25
N GLY A 500 8.46 -23.32 12.18
CA GLY A 500 7.08 -22.82 12.15
C GLY A 500 6.94 -21.34 11.79
N PHE A 501 7.98 -20.70 11.26
CA PHE A 501 7.98 -19.28 10.87
C PHE A 501 8.17 -19.09 9.38
N GLN A 502 7.66 -17.98 8.87
CA GLN A 502 7.91 -17.51 7.51
C GLN A 502 8.23 -16.03 7.57
N ILE A 503 9.21 -15.58 6.78
CA ILE A 503 9.64 -14.19 6.76
C ILE A 503 9.62 -13.63 5.34
N MET A 504 9.31 -12.33 5.22
CA MET A 504 9.51 -11.51 4.04
C MET A 504 10.44 -10.37 4.40
N LEU A 505 11.39 -10.04 3.52
CA LEU A 505 12.37 -8.97 3.71
C LEU A 505 12.54 -8.16 2.41
N LEU A 506 12.84 -6.88 2.55
CA LEU A 506 13.30 -6.05 1.43
C LEU A 506 14.73 -6.39 1.04
N THR A 507 14.93 -6.65 -0.25
CA THR A 507 16.23 -6.97 -0.83
C THR A 507 16.75 -5.86 -1.72
N SER A 508 15.87 -5.01 -2.22
CA SER A 508 16.20 -3.86 -3.06
C SER A 508 15.54 -2.60 -2.54
N TYR A 509 16.06 -1.47 -2.91
CA TYR A 509 15.36 -0.20 -2.79
C TYR A 509 15.17 0.44 -4.16
N GLU A 510 14.10 1.17 -4.28
CA GLU A 510 13.75 1.91 -5.47
C GLU A 510 14.40 3.30 -5.47
N SER A 511 14.84 3.72 -6.63
CA SER A 511 15.10 5.11 -6.94
C SER A 511 14.36 5.49 -8.21
N PHE A 512 14.01 6.76 -8.32
CA PHE A 512 13.40 7.29 -9.53
C PHE A 512 14.45 8.07 -10.33
N ASN A 513 14.16 8.33 -11.58
CA ASN A 513 15.11 8.98 -12.47
C ASN A 513 15.69 10.28 -11.88
N TYR A 514 14.85 11.14 -11.30
CA TYR A 514 15.30 12.38 -10.68
C TYR A 514 16.23 12.12 -9.48
N THR A 515 15.85 11.22 -8.58
CA THR A 515 16.64 10.85 -7.40
C THR A 515 17.99 10.24 -7.83
N TYR A 516 17.99 9.38 -8.83
CA TYR A 516 19.20 8.79 -9.40
C TYR A 516 20.11 9.87 -10.01
N GLN A 517 19.58 10.78 -10.83
CA GLN A 517 20.32 11.85 -11.46
C GLN A 517 20.86 12.85 -10.44
N SER A 518 20.12 13.18 -9.41
CA SER A 518 20.59 14.08 -8.35
C SER A 518 21.72 13.50 -7.49
N LYS A 519 22.04 12.22 -7.70
CA LYS A 519 23.05 11.47 -6.92
C LYS A 519 22.81 11.53 -5.42
N ASN A 520 21.54 11.68 -5.01
CA ASN A 520 21.16 11.60 -3.61
C ASN A 520 21.31 10.14 -3.17
N PRO A 521 22.21 9.83 -2.22
CA PRO A 521 22.43 8.46 -1.78
C PRO A 521 21.29 7.93 -0.89
N ILE A 522 20.39 8.81 -0.40
CA ILE A 522 19.29 8.41 0.46
C ILE A 522 18.22 7.69 -0.36
N PRO A 523 17.88 6.44 -0.01
CA PRO A 523 16.83 5.72 -0.71
C PRO A 523 15.49 6.45 -0.64
N LYS A 524 14.65 6.31 -1.65
CA LYS A 524 13.31 6.91 -1.69
C LYS A 524 12.45 6.50 -0.48
N GLU A 525 12.69 5.33 0.06
CA GLU A 525 12.14 4.81 1.31
C GLU A 525 12.33 5.73 2.52
N TYR A 526 13.45 6.47 2.56
CA TYR A 526 13.85 7.36 3.65
C TYR A 526 13.72 8.84 3.27
N LEU A 527 12.94 9.15 2.24
CA LEU A 527 12.60 10.50 1.85
C LEU A 527 11.11 10.75 2.11
N ILE A 528 10.83 11.76 2.92
CA ILE A 528 9.47 12.24 3.15
C ILE A 528 9.02 13.00 1.90
N ASN A 529 7.89 12.61 1.33
CA ASN A 529 7.27 13.28 0.20
C ASN A 529 5.88 13.80 0.61
N PRO A 530 5.78 15.04 1.09
CA PRO A 530 4.52 15.61 1.57
C PRO A 530 3.44 15.61 0.49
N VAL A 531 2.18 15.48 0.90
CA VAL A 531 1.03 15.73 0.01
C VAL A 531 0.98 17.20 -0.42
N ASP A 532 0.34 17.49 -1.56
CA ASP A 532 0.13 18.86 -2.04
C ASP A 532 -0.92 19.61 -1.20
N GLU A 533 -1.98 18.88 -0.83
CA GLU A 533 -3.11 19.39 -0.07
C GLU A 533 -3.53 18.38 1.00
N ARG A 534 -4.18 18.86 2.07
CA ARG A 534 -4.86 18.02 3.05
C ARG A 534 -6.32 18.45 3.16
N VAL A 535 -7.22 17.46 3.21
CA VAL A 535 -8.65 17.66 3.50
C VAL A 535 -9.00 17.11 4.87
N ASN A 536 -9.99 17.72 5.52
CA ASN A 536 -10.42 17.34 6.86
C ASN A 536 -11.48 16.24 6.82
N ILE A 537 -11.16 15.13 6.18
CA ILE A 537 -11.92 13.88 6.17
C ILE A 537 -11.09 12.89 6.96
N TYR A 538 -11.56 12.44 8.11
CA TYR A 538 -10.78 11.62 9.05
C TYR A 538 -11.19 10.14 9.05
N GLN A 539 -12.10 9.75 8.19
CA GLN A 539 -12.56 8.37 8.03
C GLN A 539 -11.90 7.73 6.81
N ALA A 540 -11.74 6.41 6.84
CA ALA A 540 -11.48 5.65 5.62
C ALA A 540 -12.62 5.88 4.62
N TYR A 541 -12.29 5.89 3.33
CA TYR A 541 -13.30 6.10 2.29
C TYR A 541 -14.30 4.94 2.29
N ASP A 542 -15.56 5.28 2.31
CA ASP A 542 -16.68 4.42 1.89
C ASP A 542 -17.60 5.20 0.94
N ASP A 543 -18.48 4.51 0.23
CA ASP A 543 -19.34 5.15 -0.77
C ASP A 543 -20.30 6.22 -0.19
N SER A 544 -20.53 6.26 1.11
CA SER A 544 -21.33 7.32 1.77
C SER A 544 -20.59 8.67 1.81
N LEU A 545 -19.27 8.67 1.67
CA LEU A 545 -18.43 9.87 1.68
C LEU A 545 -18.20 10.45 0.28
N TYR A 546 -18.70 9.79 -0.77
CA TYR A 546 -18.44 10.16 -2.17
C TYR A 546 -18.65 11.66 -2.43
N ASP A 547 -19.82 12.20 -2.09
CA ASP A 547 -20.14 13.59 -2.35
C ASP A 547 -19.19 14.57 -1.65
N ILE A 548 -18.68 14.20 -0.47
CA ILE A 548 -17.72 15.00 0.28
C ILE A 548 -16.39 15.04 -0.47
N PHE A 549 -15.90 13.89 -0.96
CA PHE A 549 -14.66 13.82 -1.74
C PHE A 549 -14.77 14.61 -3.05
N ILE A 550 -15.91 14.52 -3.76
CA ILE A 550 -16.15 15.31 -4.98
C ILE A 550 -16.16 16.81 -4.69
N GLN A 551 -16.79 17.25 -3.60
CA GLN A 551 -16.82 18.68 -3.21
C GLN A 551 -15.41 19.20 -2.88
N GLU A 552 -14.61 18.44 -2.13
CA GLU A 552 -13.23 18.82 -1.82
C GLU A 552 -12.36 18.85 -3.09
N ALA A 553 -12.49 17.86 -3.96
CA ALA A 553 -11.78 17.85 -5.24
C ALA A 553 -12.10 19.08 -6.11
N LYS A 554 -13.38 19.48 -6.20
CA LYS A 554 -13.79 20.68 -6.94
C LYS A 554 -13.14 21.95 -6.39
N LYS A 555 -13.07 22.12 -5.06
CA LYS A 555 -12.38 23.26 -4.42
C LYS A 555 -10.89 23.29 -4.80
N ILE A 556 -10.25 22.12 -4.80
CA ILE A 556 -8.83 21.99 -5.15
C ILE A 556 -8.63 22.28 -6.66
N PHE A 557 -9.44 21.73 -7.55
CA PHE A 557 -9.38 22.07 -8.98
C PHE A 557 -9.52 23.59 -9.21
N ASP A 558 -10.45 24.24 -8.53
CA ASP A 558 -10.65 25.69 -8.64
C ASP A 558 -9.42 26.47 -8.14
N LYS A 559 -8.83 26.06 -7.03
CA LYS A 559 -7.61 26.65 -6.47
C LYS A 559 -6.45 26.59 -7.46
N TYR A 560 -6.22 25.44 -8.09
CA TYR A 560 -5.08 25.24 -8.98
C TYR A 560 -5.31 25.81 -10.40
N ASN A 561 -6.51 25.64 -10.95
CA ASN A 561 -6.77 26.02 -12.35
C ASN A 561 -7.39 27.42 -12.52
N LYS A 562 -8.27 27.87 -11.60
CA LYS A 562 -8.92 29.19 -11.70
C LYS A 562 -8.16 30.27 -10.93
N GLU A 563 -7.70 29.99 -9.71
CA GLU A 563 -6.96 30.96 -8.92
C GLU A 563 -5.46 30.99 -9.26
N GLY A 564 -4.97 29.98 -9.97
CA GLY A 564 -3.56 29.82 -10.37
C GLY A 564 -2.60 29.63 -9.21
N LYS A 565 -3.08 29.13 -8.06
CA LYS A 565 -2.28 28.79 -6.91
C LYS A 565 -1.66 27.42 -7.06
N CYS A 566 -0.50 27.19 -6.45
CA CYS A 566 0.20 25.90 -6.46
C CYS A 566 0.97 25.71 -5.17
N ASN A 567 1.35 24.48 -4.87
CA ASN A 567 2.22 24.17 -3.74
C ASN A 567 3.69 24.35 -4.17
N LYS A 568 4.38 25.32 -3.54
CA LYS A 568 5.77 25.67 -3.84
C LYS A 568 6.79 24.63 -3.32
N ASP A 569 6.38 23.77 -2.41
CA ASP A 569 7.26 22.81 -1.73
C ASP A 569 7.31 21.47 -2.49
N ASN A 570 6.43 21.28 -3.47
CA ASN A 570 6.34 20.07 -4.28
C ASN A 570 6.58 20.36 -5.77
N LEU A 571 7.01 19.31 -6.48
CA LEU A 571 7.12 19.36 -7.94
C LEU A 571 5.75 19.02 -8.53
N LEU A 572 4.96 20.04 -8.86
CA LEU A 572 3.76 19.90 -9.66
C LEU A 572 3.90 20.76 -10.91
N LEU A 573 3.46 20.23 -12.05
CA LEU A 573 3.52 20.91 -13.33
C LEU A 573 2.13 21.28 -13.82
N THR A 574 2.05 22.33 -14.62
CA THR A 574 0.89 22.60 -15.47
C THR A 574 1.34 22.81 -16.91
N TYR A 575 0.62 22.26 -17.88
CA TYR A 575 0.88 22.39 -19.31
C TYR A 575 -0.37 22.05 -20.13
N GLU A 576 -0.38 22.48 -21.39
CA GLU A 576 -1.43 22.10 -22.35
C GLU A 576 -0.99 20.86 -23.13
N PRO A 577 -1.54 19.68 -22.84
CA PRO A 577 -1.00 18.42 -23.36
C PRO A 577 -1.10 18.28 -24.88
N ASP A 578 -2.15 18.85 -25.51
CA ASP A 578 -2.43 18.68 -26.94
C ASP A 578 -1.42 19.41 -27.85
N ASN A 579 -0.72 20.41 -27.33
CA ASN A 579 0.21 21.26 -28.08
C ASN A 579 1.68 21.02 -27.71
N GLY A 580 2.05 19.85 -27.15
CA GLY A 580 3.41 19.58 -26.73
C GLY A 580 3.82 20.33 -25.46
N GLY A 581 2.85 20.73 -24.63
CA GLY A 581 3.08 21.57 -23.47
C GLY A 581 3.04 23.06 -23.80
N CYS A 582 3.83 23.85 -23.10
CA CYS A 582 3.84 25.32 -23.29
C CYS A 582 4.80 25.78 -24.40
N TYR A 583 5.71 24.93 -24.90
CA TYR A 583 6.74 25.34 -25.84
C TYR A 583 7.43 24.14 -26.52
N ILE A 584 7.79 24.29 -27.80
CA ILE A 584 8.67 23.37 -28.52
C ILE A 584 10.08 23.97 -28.52
N PHE A 585 11.06 23.24 -28.02
CA PHE A 585 12.45 23.69 -27.96
C PHE A 585 13.17 23.37 -29.27
N GLU A 586 13.63 24.42 -29.99
CA GLU A 586 14.32 24.23 -31.28
C GLU A 586 15.63 23.42 -31.15
N GLU A 587 16.30 23.54 -29.99
CA GLU A 587 17.56 22.82 -29.70
C GLU A 587 17.35 21.37 -29.26
N ASP A 588 16.12 21.02 -28.87
CA ASP A 588 15.74 19.66 -28.44
C ASP A 588 14.30 19.36 -28.91
N PRO A 589 14.16 18.83 -30.11
CA PRO A 589 12.87 18.59 -30.73
C PRO A 589 12.04 17.50 -30.04
N PHE A 590 12.66 16.73 -29.14
CA PHE A 590 11.98 15.68 -28.37
C PHE A 590 11.49 16.18 -27.00
N ALA A 591 11.87 17.40 -26.60
CA ALA A 591 11.53 17.97 -25.33
C ALA A 591 10.21 18.75 -25.39
N HIS A 592 9.41 18.57 -24.36
CA HIS A 592 8.16 19.28 -24.13
C HIS A 592 8.21 20.05 -22.82
N GLY A 593 7.50 21.18 -22.78
CA GLY A 593 7.60 22.11 -21.66
C GLY A 593 6.37 22.15 -20.77
N GLY A 594 6.61 22.63 -19.55
CA GLY A 594 5.59 22.91 -18.56
C GLY A 594 5.95 24.14 -17.70
N TYR A 595 5.00 24.57 -16.90
CA TYR A 595 5.16 25.65 -15.92
C TYR A 595 5.27 25.05 -14.53
N GLN A 596 6.29 25.46 -13.77
CA GLN A 596 6.46 25.10 -12.36
C GLN A 596 5.78 26.08 -11.44
N CYS A 597 5.56 25.69 -10.20
CA CYS A 597 5.19 26.62 -9.14
C CYS A 597 6.35 27.54 -8.80
N ASP A 598 6.09 28.85 -8.78
CA ASP A 598 7.07 29.83 -8.33
C ASP A 598 7.18 29.82 -6.81
N ILE A 599 8.35 29.47 -6.30
CA ILE A 599 8.63 29.31 -4.86
C ILE A 599 8.37 30.57 -4.02
N ASN A 600 8.45 31.77 -4.64
CA ASN A 600 8.26 33.03 -3.93
C ASN A 600 6.79 33.45 -3.87
N THR A 601 6.04 33.15 -4.91
CA THR A 601 4.66 33.65 -5.06
C THR A 601 3.59 32.60 -4.77
N GLY A 602 3.91 31.30 -4.85
CA GLY A 602 2.94 30.21 -4.77
C GLY A 602 1.95 30.24 -5.94
N LYS A 603 2.39 30.71 -7.10
CA LYS A 603 1.64 30.76 -8.36
C LYS A 603 2.43 30.14 -9.49
N TRP A 604 1.76 29.78 -10.56
CA TRP A 604 2.41 29.23 -11.76
C TRP A 604 3.40 30.24 -12.35
N SER A 605 4.62 29.77 -12.64
CA SER A 605 5.64 30.53 -13.35
C SER A 605 5.13 30.94 -14.74
N GLN A 606 5.59 32.10 -15.21
CA GLN A 606 5.37 32.55 -16.60
C GLN A 606 6.44 32.01 -17.56
N VAL A 607 7.44 31.30 -17.02
CA VAL A 607 8.56 30.75 -17.79
C VAL A 607 8.32 29.28 -18.03
N CYS A 608 8.17 28.94 -19.30
CA CYS A 608 8.12 27.55 -19.76
C CYS A 608 9.50 26.91 -19.66
N LYS A 609 9.57 25.71 -19.11
CA LYS A 609 10.79 24.90 -19.03
C LYS A 609 10.55 23.51 -19.61
N PRO A 610 11.58 22.86 -20.19
CA PRO A 610 11.46 21.48 -20.61
C PRO A 610 11.36 20.55 -19.39
N PHE A 611 10.47 19.57 -19.45
CA PHE A 611 10.24 18.63 -18.34
C PHE A 611 10.02 17.20 -18.75
N TYR A 612 9.53 16.95 -19.97
CA TYR A 612 9.25 15.59 -20.42
C TYR A 612 9.66 15.43 -21.88
N CYS A 613 9.73 14.21 -22.33
CA CYS A 613 10.22 13.84 -23.64
C CYS A 613 9.21 12.99 -24.40
N ASP A 614 9.37 12.92 -25.71
CA ASP A 614 8.71 11.92 -26.54
C ASP A 614 9.00 10.50 -26.08
N ILE A 615 8.15 9.55 -26.45
CA ILE A 615 8.33 8.13 -26.16
C ILE A 615 9.68 7.68 -26.71
N GLY A 616 10.42 6.90 -25.91
CA GLY A 616 11.77 6.45 -26.24
C GLY A 616 12.89 7.40 -25.81
N TYR A 617 12.51 8.50 -25.16
CA TYR A 617 13.45 9.45 -24.57
C TYR A 617 13.12 9.70 -23.10
N TYR A 618 14.10 10.11 -22.29
CA TYR A 618 13.89 10.58 -20.94
C TYR A 618 14.57 11.95 -20.73
N PHE A 619 14.02 12.76 -19.85
CA PHE A 619 14.58 14.07 -19.55
C PHE A 619 15.76 13.94 -18.59
N ASP A 620 16.95 14.36 -19.04
CA ASP A 620 18.17 14.44 -18.22
C ASP A 620 18.24 15.84 -17.57
N THR A 621 18.08 15.88 -16.25
CA THR A 621 18.05 17.14 -15.48
C THR A 621 19.42 17.81 -15.40
N PHE A 622 20.55 17.11 -15.60
CA PHE A 622 21.89 17.67 -15.63
C PHE A 622 22.19 18.35 -16.94
N GLN A 623 21.82 17.67 -18.04
CA GLN A 623 22.02 18.20 -19.38
C GLN A 623 20.87 19.11 -19.81
N ASN A 624 19.78 19.14 -19.07
CA ASN A 624 18.55 19.88 -19.36
C ASN A 624 18.01 19.59 -20.78
N LYS A 625 18.02 18.32 -21.17
CA LYS A 625 17.58 17.86 -22.50
C LYS A 625 17.05 16.44 -22.47
N CYS A 626 16.35 16.06 -23.53
CA CYS A 626 15.91 14.71 -23.79
C CYS A 626 17.05 13.83 -24.31
N ILE A 627 17.29 12.72 -23.63
CA ILE A 627 18.27 11.72 -24.02
C ILE A 627 17.54 10.45 -24.42
N LYS A 628 17.99 9.82 -25.51
CA LYS A 628 17.42 8.56 -25.96
C LYS A 628 17.50 7.50 -24.88
N ASP A 629 16.38 6.84 -24.60
CA ASP A 629 16.34 5.71 -23.68
C ASP A 629 16.77 4.44 -24.40
N LEU A 630 17.98 4.03 -24.18
CA LEU A 630 18.57 2.84 -24.82
C LEU A 630 17.84 1.54 -24.43
N CYS A 631 17.12 1.54 -23.31
CA CYS A 631 16.37 0.39 -22.86
C CYS A 631 15.00 0.21 -23.55
N THR A 632 14.61 1.15 -24.43
CA THR A 632 13.35 1.06 -25.18
C THR A 632 13.55 0.61 -26.63
N GLU A 633 14.78 0.39 -27.10
CA GLU A 633 15.04 -0.12 -28.44
C GLU A 633 14.57 -1.58 -28.56
N ASP A 634 13.82 -1.85 -29.63
CA ASP A 634 13.48 -3.22 -30.00
C ASP A 634 14.77 -3.93 -30.37
N GLU A 635 15.05 -5.08 -29.78
CA GLU A 635 15.89 -6.07 -30.45
C GLU A 635 15.19 -6.34 -31.81
N GLU A 636 15.81 -5.94 -32.93
CA GLU A 636 15.37 -6.36 -34.24
C GLU A 636 15.17 -7.86 -34.19
N ASP A 637 13.97 -8.31 -34.56
CA ASP A 637 13.55 -9.70 -34.69
C ASP A 637 14.64 -10.51 -35.40
N THR A 638 15.66 -10.93 -34.67
CA THR A 638 16.49 -12.04 -35.11
C THR A 638 15.64 -13.28 -34.93
N THR A 639 14.86 -13.53 -35.98
CA THR A 639 14.16 -14.79 -36.21
C THR A 639 15.09 -15.95 -35.91
N ASP A 640 14.93 -16.53 -34.71
CA ASP A 640 15.17 -17.94 -34.55
C ASP A 640 14.21 -18.53 -33.50
N SER A 641 13.29 -19.23 -34.09
CA SER A 641 12.26 -20.04 -33.45
C SER A 641 12.88 -21.17 -32.65
N ALA A 642 13.13 -20.99 -31.38
CA ALA A 642 13.24 -22.08 -30.41
C ALA A 642 13.32 -21.48 -29.00
N HIS A 643 12.20 -21.34 -28.32
CA HIS A 643 12.03 -21.42 -26.85
C HIS A 643 10.72 -20.73 -26.39
N ALA A 644 9.62 -21.20 -26.93
CA ALA A 644 8.29 -20.72 -26.53
C ALA A 644 7.59 -21.59 -25.46
N ASP A 645 8.35 -22.37 -24.65
CA ASP A 645 7.71 -23.32 -23.75
C ASP A 645 8.22 -23.34 -22.29
N SER A 646 9.00 -22.34 -21.83
CA SER A 646 9.51 -22.32 -20.44
C SER A 646 8.87 -21.32 -19.50
N ASP A 647 8.03 -20.39 -19.98
CA ASP A 647 7.50 -19.28 -19.13
C ASP A 647 6.27 -19.61 -18.32
N LYS A 648 5.68 -20.82 -18.45
CA LYS A 648 4.55 -21.23 -17.59
C LYS A 648 4.95 -21.66 -16.18
N GLY A 649 6.25 -21.78 -15.88
CA GLY A 649 6.76 -22.31 -14.61
C GLY A 649 6.98 -21.29 -13.49
N ASN A 650 7.29 -20.04 -13.80
CA ASN A 650 7.83 -19.11 -12.81
C ASN A 650 6.86 -18.01 -12.29
N LEU A 651 5.75 -17.73 -12.98
CA LEU A 651 4.73 -16.82 -12.43
C LEU A 651 3.99 -17.40 -11.22
N SER A 652 3.96 -18.74 -11.07
CA SER A 652 3.26 -19.40 -9.97
C SER A 652 3.99 -19.28 -8.61
N HIS A 653 5.27 -18.91 -8.58
CA HIS A 653 6.01 -18.76 -7.32
C HIS A 653 5.81 -17.39 -6.65
N TYR A 654 5.44 -16.35 -7.37
CA TYR A 654 5.13 -15.03 -6.81
C TYR A 654 3.75 -14.94 -6.16
N LEU A 655 2.84 -15.83 -6.49
CA LEU A 655 1.43 -15.77 -6.05
C LEU A 655 1.08 -16.66 -4.84
N LYS A 656 2.06 -17.29 -4.18
CA LYS A 656 1.79 -18.17 -3.04
C LYS A 656 2.27 -17.62 -1.69
N PHE A 657 2.06 -16.35 -1.43
CA PHE A 657 2.05 -15.82 -0.06
C PHE A 657 0.60 -15.71 0.42
N PRO A 658 0.04 -16.73 1.09
CA PRO A 658 -1.35 -16.66 1.57
C PRO A 658 -1.56 -15.47 2.54
N CYS A 659 -0.51 -15.00 3.23
CA CYS A 659 -0.61 -13.89 4.19
C CYS A 659 -0.83 -12.52 3.54
N PHE A 660 -0.28 -12.24 2.36
CA PHE A 660 -0.48 -10.95 1.68
C PHE A 660 -1.88 -10.87 1.07
N ILE A 661 -2.36 -11.97 0.50
CA ILE A 661 -3.73 -12.06 -0.01
C ILE A 661 -4.74 -11.93 1.15
N ILE A 662 -4.42 -12.48 2.33
CA ILE A 662 -5.26 -12.37 3.53
C ILE A 662 -5.42 -10.92 3.98
N LEU A 663 -4.36 -10.15 3.94
CA LEU A 663 -4.39 -8.74 4.33
C LEU A 663 -5.21 -7.91 3.33
N ILE A 664 -5.02 -8.12 2.02
CA ILE A 664 -5.75 -7.44 0.95
C ILE A 664 -7.25 -7.78 1.01
N GLU A 665 -7.60 -9.05 1.20
CA GLU A 665 -9.00 -9.46 1.24
C GLU A 665 -9.72 -9.02 2.52
N LEU A 666 -9.03 -8.90 3.67
CA LEU A 666 -9.61 -8.42 4.92
C LEU A 666 -9.84 -6.90 4.94
N ILE A 667 -8.99 -6.13 4.30
CA ILE A 667 -9.22 -4.67 4.16
C ILE A 667 -10.42 -4.40 3.27
N ASN A 668 -10.58 -5.14 2.17
CA ASN A 668 -11.79 -5.08 1.35
C ASN A 668 -13.06 -5.55 2.07
N LEU A 669 -12.92 -6.11 3.27
CA LEU A 669 -14.00 -6.55 4.13
C LEU A 669 -14.46 -5.50 5.14
N LEU A 670 -13.57 -4.57 5.49
CA LEU A 670 -13.77 -3.62 6.58
C LEU A 670 -14.04 -2.20 6.06
N VAL A 671 -13.79 -1.95 4.78
CA VAL A 671 -14.14 -0.74 4.04
C VAL A 671 -15.41 -0.98 3.23
#